data_d877743416dc4552308780f69107315f
#
_entry.id   d877743416dc4552308780f69107315f
#
_cell.length_a   1.000
_cell.length_b   1.000
_cell.length_c   1.000
_cell.angle_alpha   90.00
_cell.angle_beta   90.00
_cell.angle_gamma   90.00
#
_symmetry.space_group_name_H-M   'P 1'
#
loop_
_entity.id
_entity.type
_entity.pdbx_description
1 polymer ?
#
loop_
_entity_poly.entity_id
_entity_poly.type
_entity_poly.pdbx_seq_one_letter_code
_entity_poly.pdbx_strand_id
1 'polypeptide(L)'
;MRRRQQRGAKIHERVEKRLDSAERRREQAWEMEKKGDSISLYTDKELHPSEEDLLDEYEEKIGQVYPFGVSFCRNIGLEKATGEYVYFIDCDDYLMDGALKRLLDLAEEKQAVMTTGNKYSSWFKPVNFDFEKAKQETFIEGVKPLEGQTLRDRFVEMYSVQHFLIRRDFVMEHELSFDTTTRFYSDMTFCVKLLKLASGKMWVDGDSLYIWRHRNDQIHLPALCQKKRGHRSGEFLDAYDKCLHIIKPEDKDLRFALDHYLMNFFWRKYPARILRENAPKFAKAMANMPEWKNVIKEYGIFQRLQLSITRKGKLRMAKPVMKFNKWRKKKKGLIGSRIQWYRVLERHIFKKMPLRHDWVFIESFFGKSYSDSPKYLYEYLQKTRGDKYRYIWVLNNKSEALAKTGKHTRVKMNSLRYVYYASRCGYRIFNVRQPAWNKKRPGVVFLETWHGTPLKKLAFDMDDITSASQNHKTLFYKHGREWNYLISANRFSTDVFERAFVYDRDKILEYGYPRNDILYADNKEEIAAEVKKELGIPEGKRVILYAPTWRDNQFYDRGKYKFTLALDLGRLQKEFGEDSVVLLRTHYYIADILDLTEYEGFVYNGSQYEDVSRLYLASDICITDYSSVFFDFANLKRPILFYAYDFDEYADEIRGMYMDMEKELPGPILRTNDAVVDALHHMDAIEETYKERYEEFYERFCSVDDGHASERVIEKVFGERENGTLDTEQ
;
A
#
# COMPACT_ATOMS: atom_id res chain seq x y z
N MET A 1 0.35 -10.85 47.91
CA MET A 1 0.89 -11.95 47.07
C MET A 1 -0.21 -12.89 46.56
N ARG A 2 -1.03 -13.55 47.40
CA ARG A 2 -2.11 -14.50 46.96
C ARG A 2 -3.08 -13.96 45.91
N ARG A 3 -3.54 -12.70 46.01
CA ARG A 3 -4.46 -12.09 44.99
C ARG A 3 -3.78 -11.83 43.63
N ARG A 4 -2.48 -11.61 43.57
CA ARG A 4 -1.72 -11.47 42.31
C ARG A 4 -1.53 -12.82 41.63
N GLN A 5 -1.25 -13.89 42.42
CA GLN A 5 -1.15 -15.25 41.88
C GLN A 5 -2.48 -15.79 41.36
N GLN A 6 -3.60 -15.52 42.03
CA GLN A 6 -4.94 -15.92 41.57
C GLN A 6 -5.39 -15.16 40.32
N ARG A 7 -4.97 -13.90 40.16
CA ARG A 7 -5.22 -13.14 38.92
C ARG A 7 -4.38 -13.65 37.75
N GLY A 8 -3.13 -13.99 38.01
CA GLY A 8 -2.22 -14.62 37.03
C GLY A 8 -2.75 -15.97 36.54
N ALA A 9 -3.19 -16.85 37.45
CA ALA A 9 -3.77 -18.15 37.10
C ALA A 9 -5.02 -18.05 36.23
N LYS A 10 -5.93 -17.11 36.53
CA LYS A 10 -7.15 -16.89 35.73
C LYS A 10 -6.86 -16.33 34.32
N ILE A 11 -5.81 -15.54 34.17
CA ILE A 11 -5.40 -15.01 32.86
C ILE A 11 -4.72 -16.12 32.07
N HIS A 12 -3.88 -16.93 32.70
CA HIS A 12 -3.22 -18.09 32.08
C HIS A 12 -4.25 -19.11 31.57
N GLU A 13 -5.25 -19.47 32.38
CA GLU A 13 -6.35 -20.35 32.00
C GLU A 13 -7.19 -19.79 30.81
N ARG A 14 -7.38 -18.47 30.74
CA ARG A 14 -8.05 -17.84 29.59
C ARG A 14 -7.21 -17.87 28.32
N VAL A 15 -5.89 -17.67 28.43
CA VAL A 15 -4.96 -17.74 27.32
C VAL A 15 -4.85 -19.16 26.78
N GLU A 16 -4.75 -20.17 27.64
CA GLU A 16 -4.74 -21.59 27.23
C GLU A 16 -6.04 -21.97 26.49
N LYS A 17 -7.20 -21.63 27.05
CA LYS A 17 -8.51 -21.89 26.39
C LYS A 17 -8.65 -21.22 25.03
N ARG A 18 -7.99 -20.06 24.81
CA ARG A 18 -7.99 -19.37 23.52
C ARG A 18 -7.02 -19.97 22.53
N LEU A 19 -5.83 -20.40 22.99
CA LEU A 19 -4.86 -21.12 22.16
C LEU A 19 -5.46 -22.45 21.66
N ASP A 20 -6.08 -23.23 22.54
CA ASP A 20 -6.80 -24.48 22.20
C ASP A 20 -7.97 -24.21 21.22
N SER A 21 -8.63 -23.08 21.33
CA SER A 21 -9.70 -22.67 20.41
C SER A 21 -9.16 -22.25 19.04
N ALA A 22 -8.02 -21.57 19.00
CA ALA A 22 -7.35 -21.16 17.75
C ALA A 22 -6.73 -22.37 17.03
N GLU A 23 -6.18 -23.33 17.76
CA GLU A 23 -5.64 -24.56 17.21
C GLU A 23 -6.73 -25.45 16.61
N ARG A 24 -7.84 -25.65 17.31
CA ARG A 24 -9.02 -26.39 16.79
C ARG A 24 -9.61 -25.74 15.54
N ARG A 25 -9.63 -24.40 15.45
CA ARG A 25 -10.10 -23.69 14.23
C ARG A 25 -9.14 -23.82 13.06
N ARG A 26 -7.82 -23.86 13.31
CA ARG A 26 -6.82 -24.16 12.27
C ARG A 26 -6.97 -25.57 11.72
N GLU A 27 -7.21 -26.55 12.58
CA GLU A 27 -7.47 -27.93 12.19
C GLU A 27 -8.78 -28.03 11.40
N GLN A 28 -9.86 -27.38 11.83
CA GLN A 28 -11.13 -27.31 11.10
C GLN A 28 -10.97 -26.62 9.75
N ALA A 29 -10.25 -25.50 9.68
CA ALA A 29 -9.99 -24.78 8.44
C ALA A 29 -9.17 -25.63 7.46
N TRP A 30 -8.15 -26.35 7.94
CA TRP A 30 -7.34 -27.25 7.13
C TRP A 30 -8.14 -28.46 6.61
N GLU A 31 -9.07 -29.00 7.40
CA GLU A 31 -9.98 -30.06 6.99
C GLU A 31 -11.02 -29.60 5.95
N MET A 32 -11.44 -28.33 6.03
CA MET A 32 -12.38 -27.74 5.05
C MET A 32 -11.66 -27.37 3.75
N GLU A 33 -10.44 -26.85 3.81
CA GLU A 33 -9.59 -26.59 2.63
C GLU A 33 -9.30 -27.87 1.84
N LYS A 34 -9.12 -29.02 2.51
CA LYS A 34 -9.04 -30.33 1.88
C LYS A 34 -10.31 -30.76 1.15
N LYS A 35 -11.47 -30.22 1.54
CA LYS A 35 -12.78 -30.52 0.92
C LYS A 35 -13.14 -29.57 -0.22
N GLY A 36 -12.31 -28.58 -0.53
CA GLY A 36 -12.53 -27.62 -1.62
C GLY A 36 -13.55 -26.52 -1.30
N ASP A 37 -13.91 -26.37 -0.03
CA ASP A 37 -14.81 -25.29 0.39
C ASP A 37 -14.04 -23.97 0.54
N SER A 38 -14.51 -22.90 -0.09
CA SER A 38 -13.94 -21.57 0.06
C SER A 38 -14.24 -21.03 1.46
N ILE A 39 -13.19 -20.80 2.26
CA ILE A 39 -13.34 -20.27 3.61
C ILE A 39 -12.76 -18.88 3.70
N SER A 40 -13.59 -17.96 4.18
CA SER A 40 -13.13 -16.73 4.80
C SER A 40 -12.54 -17.07 6.18
N LEU A 41 -11.23 -17.17 6.27
CA LEU A 41 -10.50 -17.54 7.51
C LEU A 41 -10.50 -16.45 8.58
N TYR A 42 -11.10 -15.30 8.34
CA TYR A 42 -11.07 -14.16 9.26
C TYR A 42 -12.44 -13.51 9.40
N THR A 43 -13.15 -13.83 10.46
CA THR A 43 -14.22 -12.96 10.94
C THR A 43 -13.61 -11.88 11.84
N ASP A 44 -13.88 -10.62 11.52
CA ASP A 44 -13.26 -9.40 12.01
C ASP A 44 -13.37 -9.14 13.54
N LYS A 45 -14.12 -9.95 14.27
CA LYS A 45 -14.34 -9.78 15.72
C LYS A 45 -13.27 -10.39 16.61
N GLU A 46 -12.31 -11.16 16.07
CA GLU A 46 -11.36 -11.93 16.87
C GLU A 46 -9.92 -11.42 16.87
N LEU A 47 -9.60 -10.40 16.06
CA LEU A 47 -8.28 -9.78 15.99
C LEU A 47 -8.34 -8.28 16.33
N HIS A 48 -8.83 -7.94 17.50
CA HIS A 48 -8.61 -6.59 18.02
C HIS A 48 -7.10 -6.40 18.29
N PRO A 49 -6.46 -5.34 17.73
CA PRO A 49 -5.07 -4.98 18.06
C PRO A 49 -4.84 -4.82 19.58
N SER A 50 -5.91 -4.52 20.33
CA SER A 50 -5.89 -4.40 21.78
C SER A 50 -5.70 -5.75 22.52
N GLU A 51 -6.09 -6.87 21.94
CA GLU A 51 -5.94 -8.18 22.60
C GLU A 51 -4.54 -8.79 22.40
N GLU A 52 -3.94 -8.60 21.22
CA GLU A 52 -2.52 -8.91 21.01
C GLU A 52 -1.62 -7.97 21.84
N ASP A 53 -1.97 -6.69 21.91
CA ASP A 53 -1.28 -5.71 22.75
C ASP A 53 -1.41 -6.08 24.25
N LEU A 54 -2.54 -6.62 24.69
CA LEU A 54 -2.77 -7.12 26.07
C LEU A 54 -1.98 -8.39 26.37
N LEU A 55 -1.89 -9.34 25.43
CA LEU A 55 -1.05 -10.53 25.55
C LEU A 55 0.42 -10.15 25.65
N ASP A 56 0.86 -9.23 24.81
CA ASP A 56 2.22 -8.72 24.79
C ASP A 56 2.57 -7.93 26.05
N GLU A 57 1.64 -7.13 26.58
CA GLU A 57 1.80 -6.41 27.86
C GLU A 57 1.83 -7.35 29.06
N TYR A 58 1.08 -8.47 28.98
CA TYR A 58 1.08 -9.52 29.98
C TYR A 58 2.41 -10.29 30.01
N GLU A 59 2.91 -10.70 28.83
CA GLU A 59 4.19 -11.37 28.66
C GLU A 59 5.35 -10.49 29.15
N GLU A 60 5.28 -9.18 28.92
CA GLU A 60 6.28 -8.20 29.38
C GLU A 60 6.28 -8.03 30.91
N LYS A 61 5.11 -8.08 31.54
CA LYS A 61 4.95 -7.90 33.00
C LYS A 61 5.42 -9.11 33.82
N ILE A 62 5.46 -10.32 33.23
CA ILE A 62 5.83 -11.55 33.94
C ILE A 62 7.34 -11.81 33.90
N GLY A 63 8.10 -11.16 33.00
CA GLY A 63 9.53 -11.35 32.86
C GLY A 63 9.91 -12.80 32.48
N GLN A 64 9.02 -13.52 31.81
CA GLN A 64 9.25 -14.90 31.40
C GLN A 64 10.19 -14.98 30.21
N VAL A 65 11.13 -15.92 30.27
CA VAL A 65 11.88 -16.43 29.13
C VAL A 65 10.87 -16.95 28.10
N TYR A 66 10.93 -16.45 26.86
CA TYR A 66 10.08 -16.93 25.77
C TYR A 66 10.54 -18.33 25.33
N PRO A 67 9.90 -19.41 25.78
CA PRO A 67 10.35 -20.76 25.42
C PRO A 67 10.13 -21.09 23.94
N PHE A 68 9.42 -20.23 23.17
CA PHE A 68 9.04 -20.44 21.77
C PHE A 68 9.39 -19.27 20.84
N GLY A 69 10.43 -18.50 21.13
CA GLY A 69 10.92 -17.41 20.26
C GLY A 69 11.83 -17.92 19.13
N VAL A 70 12.14 -17.03 18.16
CA VAL A 70 13.04 -17.34 17.03
C VAL A 70 14.36 -17.95 17.47
N SER A 71 14.96 -17.47 18.56
CA SER A 71 16.21 -17.99 19.14
C SER A 71 16.08 -19.44 19.59
N PHE A 72 14.98 -19.77 20.25
CA PHE A 72 14.70 -21.13 20.69
C PHE A 72 14.57 -22.09 19.51
N CYS A 73 13.78 -21.72 18.50
CA CYS A 73 13.63 -22.51 17.28
C CYS A 73 14.97 -22.70 16.55
N ARG A 74 15.81 -21.67 16.47
CA ARG A 74 17.13 -21.76 15.85
C ARG A 74 18.09 -22.64 16.64
N ASN A 75 18.06 -22.60 17.97
CA ASN A 75 18.85 -23.51 18.82
C ASN A 75 18.45 -24.96 18.61
N ILE A 76 17.14 -25.29 18.58
CA ILE A 76 16.64 -26.62 18.21
C ILE A 76 17.09 -27.02 16.81
N GLY A 77 17.03 -26.11 15.86
CA GLY A 77 17.49 -26.35 14.50
C GLY A 77 18.98 -26.71 14.44
N LEU A 78 19.83 -26.01 15.21
CA LEU A 78 21.26 -26.33 15.34
C LEU A 78 21.49 -27.72 15.97
N GLU A 79 20.76 -28.03 17.02
CA GLU A 79 20.86 -29.34 17.70
C GLU A 79 20.47 -30.50 16.77
N LYS A 80 19.44 -30.30 15.93
CA LYS A 80 18.96 -31.34 15.02
C LYS A 80 19.67 -31.37 13.66
N ALA A 81 20.47 -30.37 13.33
CA ALA A 81 21.20 -30.32 12.08
C ALA A 81 22.22 -31.44 11.97
N THR A 82 22.30 -32.13 10.83
CA THR A 82 23.24 -33.24 10.56
C THR A 82 24.20 -32.90 9.40
N GLY A 83 23.95 -31.84 8.62
CA GLY A 83 24.80 -31.44 7.51
C GLY A 83 26.15 -30.90 7.95
N GLU A 84 27.11 -30.83 7.04
CA GLU A 84 28.45 -30.30 7.28
C GLU A 84 28.41 -28.77 7.50
N TYR A 85 27.48 -28.09 6.84
CA TYR A 85 27.23 -26.66 6.98
C TYR A 85 25.82 -26.40 7.47
N VAL A 86 25.62 -25.27 8.14
CA VAL A 86 24.30 -24.74 8.53
C VAL A 86 24.06 -23.38 7.90
N TYR A 87 22.82 -23.16 7.44
CA TYR A 87 22.37 -21.91 6.88
C TYR A 87 21.00 -21.55 7.45
N PHE A 88 20.80 -20.29 7.86
CA PHE A 88 19.55 -19.81 8.43
C PHE A 88 18.79 -18.98 7.42
N ILE A 89 17.55 -19.36 7.13
CA ILE A 89 16.64 -18.62 6.28
C ILE A 89 15.30 -18.45 6.99
N ASP A 90 14.78 -17.23 6.99
CA ASP A 90 13.43 -16.98 7.49
C ASP A 90 12.41 -17.38 6.42
N CYS A 91 11.25 -17.93 6.81
CA CYS A 91 10.28 -18.56 5.89
C CYS A 91 9.65 -17.60 4.86
N ASP A 92 9.77 -16.30 5.07
CA ASP A 92 9.31 -15.25 4.15
C ASP A 92 10.42 -14.63 3.31
N ASP A 93 11.68 -15.05 3.50
CA ASP A 93 12.85 -14.61 2.75
C ASP A 93 13.19 -15.59 1.61
N TYR A 94 14.08 -15.20 0.71
CA TYR A 94 14.54 -16.05 -0.39
C TYR A 94 15.96 -15.71 -0.84
N LEU A 95 16.53 -16.59 -1.64
CA LEU A 95 17.88 -16.48 -2.19
C LEU A 95 17.83 -16.29 -3.70
N MET A 96 18.86 -15.65 -4.24
CA MET A 96 19.12 -15.70 -5.65
C MET A 96 19.53 -17.13 -6.06
N ASP A 97 19.14 -17.54 -7.25
CA ASP A 97 19.50 -18.86 -7.79
C ASP A 97 21.03 -19.05 -7.80
N GLY A 98 21.45 -20.21 -7.31
CA GLY A 98 22.85 -20.56 -7.17
C GLY A 98 23.61 -19.87 -6.02
N ALA A 99 22.99 -18.94 -5.26
CA ALA A 99 23.68 -18.20 -4.19
C ALA A 99 24.26 -19.13 -3.12
N LEU A 100 23.49 -20.13 -2.66
CA LEU A 100 23.94 -21.07 -1.64
C LEU A 100 25.09 -21.94 -2.15
N LYS A 101 25.03 -22.40 -3.41
CA LYS A 101 26.11 -23.16 -4.04
C LYS A 101 27.40 -22.37 -4.10
N ARG A 102 27.34 -21.10 -4.52
CA ARG A 102 28.51 -20.20 -4.57
C ARG A 102 29.15 -20.02 -3.20
N LEU A 103 28.33 -19.85 -2.15
CA LEU A 103 28.82 -19.75 -0.77
C LEU A 103 29.49 -21.04 -0.30
N LEU A 104 28.97 -22.20 -0.70
CA LEU A 104 29.54 -23.50 -0.38
C LEU A 104 30.88 -23.70 -1.12
N ASP A 105 30.90 -23.49 -2.45
CA ASP A 105 32.12 -23.60 -3.28
C ASP A 105 33.23 -22.69 -2.72
N LEU A 106 32.88 -21.46 -2.29
CA LEU A 106 33.82 -20.55 -1.65
C LEU A 106 34.30 -21.03 -0.28
N ALA A 107 33.41 -21.64 0.53
CA ALA A 107 33.78 -22.18 1.83
C ALA A 107 34.80 -23.33 1.69
N GLU A 108 34.58 -24.20 0.70
CA GLU A 108 35.49 -25.32 0.40
C GLU A 108 36.82 -24.83 -0.18
N GLU A 109 36.80 -23.91 -1.17
CA GLU A 109 38.02 -23.36 -1.78
C GLU A 109 38.92 -22.68 -0.75
N LYS A 110 38.33 -21.86 0.12
CA LYS A 110 39.08 -21.06 1.11
C LYS A 110 39.27 -21.76 2.47
N GLN A 111 38.78 -23.00 2.62
CA GLN A 111 38.72 -23.69 3.90
C GLN A 111 38.11 -22.79 4.99
N ALA A 112 37.05 -22.07 4.62
CA ALA A 112 36.46 -21.05 5.47
C ALA A 112 35.57 -21.69 6.55
N VAL A 113 35.53 -21.08 7.72
CA VAL A 113 34.58 -21.40 8.79
C VAL A 113 33.20 -20.77 8.47
N MET A 114 33.22 -19.61 7.84
CA MET A 114 32.00 -18.91 7.48
C MET A 114 32.14 -18.19 6.13
N THR A 115 31.13 -18.35 5.29
CA THR A 115 30.96 -17.52 4.09
C THR A 115 29.62 -16.78 4.16
N THR A 116 29.55 -15.62 3.51
CA THR A 116 28.37 -14.76 3.50
C THR A 116 28.21 -14.06 2.17
N GLY A 117 26.96 -13.72 1.82
CA GLY A 117 26.62 -12.92 0.63
C GLY A 117 26.19 -11.51 0.97
N ASN A 118 25.80 -10.75 -0.06
CA ASN A 118 25.10 -9.49 0.10
C ASN A 118 23.69 -9.71 0.60
N LYS A 119 23.15 -8.75 1.36
CA LYS A 119 21.76 -8.74 1.84
C LYS A 119 21.00 -7.58 1.22
N TYR A 120 19.89 -7.87 0.55
CA TYR A 120 19.03 -6.88 -0.05
C TYR A 120 17.65 -6.88 0.61
N SER A 121 17.04 -5.73 0.75
CA SER A 121 15.73 -5.56 1.38
C SER A 121 14.65 -5.37 0.31
N SER A 122 13.70 -6.29 0.22
CA SER A 122 12.64 -6.26 -0.79
C SER A 122 11.23 -6.39 -0.20
N TRP A 123 10.25 -5.96 -0.97
CA TRP A 123 8.81 -6.14 -0.72
C TRP A 123 8.19 -7.12 -1.73
N PHE A 124 8.97 -7.57 -2.71
CA PHE A 124 8.51 -8.41 -3.82
C PHE A 124 8.69 -9.89 -3.52
N LYS A 125 7.87 -10.73 -4.13
CA LYS A 125 8.10 -12.17 -4.22
C LYS A 125 9.20 -12.47 -5.27
N PRO A 126 9.79 -13.68 -5.25
CA PRO A 126 10.87 -14.04 -6.19
C PRO A 126 10.53 -13.79 -7.66
N VAL A 127 9.33 -14.13 -8.09
CA VAL A 127 8.83 -13.98 -9.48
C VAL A 127 8.82 -12.52 -9.96
N ASN A 128 8.69 -11.57 -9.05
CA ASN A 128 8.59 -10.14 -9.35
C ASN A 128 9.84 -9.35 -8.93
N PHE A 129 10.96 -10.04 -8.62
CA PHE A 129 12.17 -9.42 -8.11
C PHE A 129 13.25 -9.31 -9.19
N ASP A 130 13.74 -8.09 -9.40
CA ASP A 130 14.85 -7.80 -10.34
C ASP A 130 16.20 -8.00 -9.64
N PHE A 131 16.75 -9.21 -9.78
CA PHE A 131 18.05 -9.57 -9.21
C PHE A 131 19.22 -8.78 -9.80
N GLU A 132 19.19 -8.46 -11.09
CA GLU A 132 20.27 -7.73 -11.74
C GLU A 132 20.34 -6.29 -11.24
N LYS A 133 19.19 -5.64 -11.06
CA LYS A 133 19.13 -4.32 -10.44
C LYS A 133 19.59 -4.36 -8.99
N ALA A 134 19.21 -5.38 -8.23
CA ALA A 134 19.62 -5.53 -6.84
C ALA A 134 21.14 -5.71 -6.71
N LYS A 135 21.78 -6.47 -7.60
CA LYS A 135 23.25 -6.60 -7.64
C LYS A 135 23.94 -5.27 -7.85
N GLN A 136 23.44 -4.42 -8.75
CA GLN A 136 24.02 -3.08 -9.00
C GLN A 136 23.91 -2.14 -7.80
N GLU A 137 22.97 -2.36 -6.91
CA GLU A 137 22.75 -1.56 -5.70
C GLU A 137 23.49 -2.11 -4.47
N THR A 138 24.23 -3.22 -4.58
CA THR A 138 24.92 -3.87 -3.46
C THR A 138 26.34 -3.34 -3.22
N PHE A 139 26.78 -3.41 -1.95
CA PHE A 139 28.01 -2.73 -1.48
C PHE A 139 29.31 -3.45 -1.76
N ILE A 140 29.30 -4.76 -2.07
CA ILE A 140 30.50 -5.56 -2.30
C ILE A 140 30.42 -6.21 -3.67
N GLU A 141 31.49 -6.05 -4.43
CA GLU A 141 31.73 -6.74 -5.70
C GLU A 141 32.78 -7.84 -5.50
N GLY A 142 32.51 -9.01 -6.06
CA GLY A 142 33.41 -10.15 -6.05
C GLY A 142 33.66 -10.76 -4.67
N VAL A 143 34.72 -11.57 -4.58
CA VAL A 143 35.10 -12.32 -3.36
C VAL A 143 36.14 -11.54 -2.57
N LYS A 144 35.93 -11.38 -1.26
CA LYS A 144 36.85 -10.69 -0.33
C LYS A 144 36.92 -11.37 1.03
N PRO A 145 38.06 -11.30 1.75
CA PRO A 145 38.11 -11.70 3.16
C PRO A 145 37.24 -10.75 4.01
N LEU A 146 36.53 -11.31 4.98
CA LEU A 146 35.69 -10.56 5.91
C LEU A 146 36.48 -10.17 7.16
N GLU A 147 37.35 -9.19 7.01
CA GLU A 147 38.21 -8.66 8.09
C GLU A 147 38.46 -7.15 7.88
N GLY A 148 39.09 -6.50 8.84
CA GLY A 148 39.49 -5.10 8.76
C GLY A 148 38.35 -4.17 8.36
N GLN A 149 38.59 -3.40 7.28
CA GLN A 149 37.59 -2.43 6.78
C GLN A 149 36.34 -3.10 6.24
N THR A 150 36.46 -4.27 5.59
CA THR A 150 35.29 -5.04 5.09
C THR A 150 34.36 -5.43 6.25
N LEU A 151 34.90 -5.91 7.36
CA LEU A 151 34.12 -6.23 8.56
C LEU A 151 33.47 -4.98 9.15
N ARG A 152 34.21 -3.87 9.25
CA ARG A 152 33.69 -2.59 9.80
C ARG A 152 32.51 -2.08 8.99
N ASP A 153 32.59 -2.09 7.67
CA ASP A 153 31.56 -1.58 6.77
C ASP A 153 30.30 -2.48 6.77
N ARG A 154 30.51 -3.78 6.89
CA ARG A 154 29.45 -4.78 6.78
C ARG A 154 28.75 -5.11 8.09
N PHE A 155 29.30 -4.79 9.23
CA PHE A 155 28.76 -5.18 10.53
C PHE A 155 27.28 -4.76 10.74
N VAL A 156 26.85 -3.65 10.11
CA VAL A 156 25.45 -3.19 10.14
C VAL A 156 24.47 -4.24 9.58
N GLU A 157 24.95 -5.17 8.77
CA GLU A 157 24.19 -6.29 8.23
C GLU A 157 24.47 -7.61 8.98
N MET A 158 25.64 -7.69 9.61
CA MET A 158 26.20 -8.89 10.27
C MET A 158 25.67 -9.16 11.70
N TYR A 159 24.77 -8.33 12.23
CA TYR A 159 24.11 -8.59 13.52
C TYR A 159 22.95 -9.57 13.40
N SER A 160 22.69 -10.10 12.24
CA SER A 160 21.61 -11.01 11.88
C SER A 160 22.19 -12.22 11.15
N VAL A 161 21.85 -13.42 11.59
CA VAL A 161 22.46 -14.67 11.14
C VAL A 161 22.00 -15.10 9.73
N GLN A 162 20.89 -14.56 9.24
CA GLN A 162 20.45 -14.85 7.88
C GLN A 162 21.57 -14.41 6.91
N HIS A 163 21.82 -15.14 5.88
CA HIS A 163 22.89 -14.99 4.89
C HIS A 163 24.28 -15.54 5.27
N PHE A 164 24.41 -16.23 6.40
CA PHE A 164 25.65 -16.90 6.79
C PHE A 164 25.57 -18.39 6.47
N LEU A 165 26.53 -18.91 5.72
CA LEU A 165 26.82 -20.33 5.62
C LEU A 165 27.95 -20.64 6.60
N ILE A 166 27.72 -21.48 7.58
CA ILE A 166 28.62 -21.70 8.71
C ILE A 166 28.94 -23.20 8.81
N ARG A 167 30.20 -23.55 9.00
CA ARG A 167 30.61 -24.91 9.22
C ARG A 167 30.08 -25.43 10.57
N ARG A 168 29.31 -26.51 10.51
CA ARG A 168 28.55 -27.03 11.68
C ARG A 168 29.45 -27.50 12.81
N ASP A 169 30.54 -28.20 12.48
CA ASP A 169 31.50 -28.68 13.51
C ASP A 169 32.04 -27.53 14.36
N PHE A 170 32.35 -26.38 13.72
CA PHE A 170 32.81 -25.19 14.42
C PHE A 170 31.74 -24.62 15.37
N VAL A 171 30.47 -24.63 14.97
CA VAL A 171 29.36 -24.18 15.84
C VAL A 171 29.23 -25.07 17.06
N MET A 172 29.39 -26.41 16.88
CA MET A 172 29.27 -27.40 17.96
C MET A 172 30.49 -27.36 18.88
N GLU A 173 31.72 -27.29 18.34
CA GLU A 173 32.97 -27.22 19.10
C GLU A 173 33.02 -26.01 20.04
N HIS A 174 32.52 -24.87 19.58
CA HIS A 174 32.53 -23.62 20.33
C HIS A 174 31.20 -23.33 21.07
N GLU A 175 30.29 -24.30 21.16
CA GLU A 175 29.00 -24.21 21.85
C GLU A 175 28.25 -22.92 21.52
N LEU A 176 28.19 -22.56 20.22
CA LEU A 176 27.50 -21.36 19.78
C LEU A 176 25.98 -21.53 19.86
N SER A 177 25.31 -20.66 20.58
CA SER A 177 23.85 -20.66 20.74
C SER A 177 23.25 -19.25 20.69
N PHE A 178 21.99 -19.18 20.29
CA PHE A 178 21.24 -17.92 20.28
C PHE A 178 20.75 -17.57 21.68
N ASP A 179 20.76 -16.26 21.98
CA ASP A 179 20.26 -15.73 23.25
C ASP A 179 18.72 -15.79 23.31
N THR A 180 18.19 -16.63 24.20
CA THR A 180 16.75 -16.79 24.43
C THR A 180 16.17 -15.75 25.39
N THR A 181 16.98 -14.88 25.97
CA THR A 181 16.55 -13.86 26.94
C THR A 181 16.18 -12.51 26.27
N THR A 182 16.44 -12.37 24.97
CA THR A 182 16.06 -11.19 24.18
C THR A 182 15.17 -11.59 22.99
N ARG A 183 14.19 -10.77 22.66
CA ARG A 183 13.24 -11.04 21.57
C ARG A 183 13.68 -10.46 20.23
N PHE A 184 14.21 -9.23 20.22
CA PHE A 184 14.46 -8.48 18.99
C PHE A 184 15.93 -8.47 18.54
N TYR A 185 16.88 -8.72 19.41
CA TYR A 185 18.32 -8.64 19.12
C TYR A 185 19.03 -9.94 19.54
N SER A 186 18.32 -11.03 19.52
CA SER A 186 18.77 -12.36 19.94
C SER A 186 19.94 -12.91 19.10
N ASP A 187 20.02 -12.50 17.82
CA ASP A 187 21.10 -12.92 16.93
C ASP A 187 22.43 -12.24 17.25
N MET A 188 22.39 -11.07 17.88
CA MET A 188 23.56 -10.19 18.01
C MET A 188 24.71 -10.82 18.78
N THR A 189 24.41 -11.51 19.87
CA THR A 189 25.43 -12.21 20.68
C THR A 189 26.02 -13.41 19.95
N PHE A 190 25.18 -14.19 19.24
CA PHE A 190 25.61 -15.28 18.38
C PHE A 190 26.56 -14.81 17.30
N CYS A 191 26.14 -13.78 16.54
CA CYS A 191 26.94 -13.21 15.45
C CYS A 191 28.28 -12.65 15.97
N VAL A 192 28.28 -11.93 17.09
CA VAL A 192 29.53 -11.39 17.66
C VAL A 192 30.48 -12.50 18.15
N LYS A 193 29.97 -13.57 18.78
CA LYS A 193 30.78 -14.73 19.13
C LYS A 193 31.39 -15.40 17.91
N LEU A 194 30.56 -15.66 16.88
CA LEU A 194 30.99 -16.28 15.63
C LEU A 194 32.08 -15.44 14.95
N LEU A 195 31.84 -14.14 14.72
CA LEU A 195 32.79 -13.23 14.06
C LEU A 195 34.12 -13.13 14.78
N LYS A 196 34.09 -13.19 16.10
CA LYS A 196 35.33 -13.21 16.90
C LYS A 196 36.12 -14.51 16.75
N LEU A 197 35.45 -15.66 16.94
CA LEU A 197 36.11 -16.96 16.94
C LEU A 197 36.56 -17.41 15.55
N ALA A 198 35.82 -17.03 14.52
CA ALA A 198 36.13 -17.33 13.11
C ALA A 198 37.04 -16.29 12.45
N SER A 199 37.65 -15.36 13.19
CA SER A 199 38.52 -14.33 12.65
C SER A 199 39.66 -14.94 11.78
N GLY A 200 39.89 -14.35 10.59
CA GLY A 200 40.85 -14.88 9.62
C GLY A 200 40.37 -16.08 8.78
N LYS A 201 39.15 -16.60 9.03
CA LYS A 201 38.55 -17.75 8.33
C LYS A 201 37.15 -17.43 7.80
N MET A 202 36.91 -16.17 7.44
CA MET A 202 35.62 -15.67 6.98
C MET A 202 35.75 -14.97 5.63
N TRP A 203 34.80 -15.23 4.72
CA TRP A 203 34.82 -14.68 3.38
C TRP A 203 33.43 -14.17 2.98
N VAL A 204 33.41 -13.16 2.11
CA VAL A 204 32.18 -12.64 1.51
C VAL A 204 32.23 -12.81 -0.01
N ASP A 205 31.12 -13.30 -0.59
CA ASP A 205 30.86 -13.31 -2.01
C ASP A 205 29.81 -12.26 -2.36
N GLY A 206 30.24 -11.21 -3.03
CA GLY A 206 29.37 -10.10 -3.44
C GLY A 206 28.29 -10.47 -4.45
N ASP A 207 28.47 -11.57 -5.18
CA ASP A 207 27.50 -12.05 -6.17
C ASP A 207 26.45 -13.00 -5.59
N SER A 208 26.64 -13.48 -4.36
CA SER A 208 25.61 -14.22 -3.65
C SER A 208 24.65 -13.28 -2.95
N LEU A 209 23.35 -13.39 -3.24
CA LEU A 209 22.37 -12.44 -2.77
C LEU A 209 21.30 -13.12 -1.92
N TYR A 210 21.15 -12.64 -0.68
CA TYR A 210 20.05 -12.95 0.24
C TYR A 210 19.01 -11.85 0.19
N ILE A 211 17.74 -12.18 -0.03
CA ILE A 211 16.65 -11.21 -0.10
C ILE A 211 15.83 -11.25 1.18
N TRP A 212 16.02 -10.23 2.00
CA TRP A 212 15.20 -10.01 3.18
C TRP A 212 13.86 -9.38 2.78
N ARG A 213 12.80 -10.18 2.83
CA ARG A 213 11.48 -9.76 2.41
C ARG A 213 10.70 -9.10 3.54
N HIS A 214 10.18 -7.91 3.30
CA HIS A 214 9.25 -7.24 4.18
C HIS A 214 7.82 -7.67 3.87
N ARG A 215 7.05 -8.02 4.89
CA ARG A 215 5.63 -8.35 4.72
C ARG A 215 4.83 -7.12 4.32
N ASN A 216 4.02 -7.27 3.29
CA ASN A 216 3.15 -6.20 2.77
C ASN A 216 1.96 -5.94 3.68
N ASP A 217 1.48 -6.95 4.39
CA ASP A 217 0.38 -6.84 5.34
C ASP A 217 0.90 -6.58 6.76
N GLN A 218 1.04 -5.30 7.09
CA GLN A 218 1.49 -4.86 8.42
C GLN A 218 0.35 -4.77 9.44
N ILE A 219 -0.90 -4.99 9.02
CA ILE A 219 -2.09 -4.90 9.87
C ILE A 219 -2.45 -6.29 10.41
N HIS A 220 -2.66 -7.27 9.53
CA HIS A 220 -3.05 -8.63 9.92
C HIS A 220 -1.84 -9.52 10.25
N LEU A 221 -0.75 -9.42 9.47
CA LEU A 221 0.42 -10.27 9.59
C LEU A 221 1.73 -9.45 9.71
N PRO A 222 1.87 -8.58 10.74
CA PRO A 222 3.09 -7.78 10.88
C PRO A 222 4.29 -8.67 11.20
N ALA A 223 5.40 -8.49 10.47
CA ALA A 223 6.66 -9.08 10.89
C ALA A 223 7.09 -8.53 12.27
N LEU A 224 7.87 -9.29 13.02
CA LEU A 224 8.34 -8.88 14.36
C LEU A 224 8.97 -7.49 14.34
N CYS A 225 9.77 -7.18 13.30
CA CYS A 225 10.38 -5.86 13.11
C CYS A 225 9.39 -4.74 12.76
N GLN A 226 8.17 -5.05 12.31
CA GLN A 226 7.12 -4.09 11.96
C GLN A 226 6.18 -3.77 13.12
N LYS A 227 6.10 -4.62 14.15
CA LYS A 227 5.29 -4.38 15.36
C LYS A 227 5.78 -3.13 16.09
N LYS A 228 4.84 -2.23 16.45
CA LYS A 228 5.15 -0.97 17.15
C LYS A 228 5.29 -1.22 18.64
N ARG A 229 6.49 -1.50 19.13
CA ARG A 229 6.72 -1.70 20.57
C ARG A 229 7.70 -0.70 21.18
N GLY A 230 7.42 -0.39 22.47
CA GLY A 230 8.10 0.64 23.24
C GLY A 230 9.55 0.36 23.61
N HIS A 231 9.92 -0.89 23.77
CA HIS A 231 11.09 -1.28 24.56
C HIS A 231 12.30 -1.78 23.78
N ARG A 232 12.26 -1.76 22.44
CA ARG A 232 13.38 -2.23 21.58
C ARG A 232 14.74 -1.59 21.90
N SER A 233 14.75 -0.35 22.43
CA SER A 233 15.98 0.34 22.77
C SER A 233 16.64 -0.23 24.04
N GLY A 234 15.85 -0.74 24.97
CA GLY A 234 16.33 -1.42 26.17
C GLY A 234 17.01 -2.76 25.81
N GLU A 235 16.28 -3.63 25.09
CA GLU A 235 16.83 -4.92 24.64
C GLU A 235 18.08 -4.75 23.76
N PHE A 236 18.10 -3.73 22.88
CA PHE A 236 19.28 -3.43 22.08
C PHE A 236 20.49 -3.11 22.96
N LEU A 237 20.32 -2.30 24.01
CA LEU A 237 21.42 -1.94 24.92
C LEU A 237 21.86 -3.12 25.78
N ASP A 238 20.92 -3.97 26.17
CA ASP A 238 21.24 -5.19 26.93
C ASP A 238 22.01 -6.20 26.04
N ALA A 239 21.61 -6.39 24.76
CA ALA A 239 22.34 -7.19 23.79
C ALA A 239 23.73 -6.60 23.49
N TYR A 240 23.82 -5.27 23.35
CA TYR A 240 25.10 -4.57 23.15
C TYR A 240 26.03 -4.79 24.36
N ASP A 241 25.54 -4.69 25.60
CA ASP A 241 26.31 -4.90 26.81
C ASP A 241 26.81 -6.34 26.89
N LYS A 242 25.97 -7.36 26.59
CA LYS A 242 26.38 -8.75 26.46
C LYS A 242 27.49 -8.95 25.43
N CYS A 243 27.42 -8.31 24.28
CA CYS A 243 28.46 -8.34 23.25
C CYS A 243 29.79 -7.77 23.74
N LEU A 244 29.76 -6.73 24.57
CA LEU A 244 30.97 -6.15 25.16
C LEU A 244 31.71 -7.12 26.08
N HIS A 245 31.01 -8.04 26.74
CA HIS A 245 31.65 -9.10 27.57
C HIS A 245 32.31 -10.21 26.73
N ILE A 246 31.89 -10.35 25.46
CA ILE A 246 32.47 -11.30 24.51
C ILE A 246 33.76 -10.75 23.90
N ILE A 247 33.78 -9.46 23.55
CA ILE A 247 34.87 -8.77 22.83
C ILE A 247 36.00 -8.43 23.77
N LYS A 248 37.23 -8.79 23.39
CA LYS A 248 38.47 -8.48 24.13
C LYS A 248 39.15 -7.20 23.57
N PRO A 249 40.11 -6.60 24.31
CA PRO A 249 40.83 -5.41 23.84
C PRO A 249 41.56 -5.55 22.51
N GLU A 250 41.98 -6.76 22.15
CA GLU A 250 42.65 -7.09 20.89
C GLU A 250 41.69 -7.08 19.68
N ASP A 251 40.38 -7.28 19.87
CA ASP A 251 39.35 -7.36 18.83
C ASP A 251 38.94 -5.98 18.32
N LYS A 252 39.91 -5.15 17.90
CA LYS A 252 39.70 -3.71 17.61
C LYS A 252 38.67 -3.45 16.51
N ASP A 253 38.71 -4.23 15.41
CA ASP A 253 37.79 -4.04 14.28
C ASP A 253 36.36 -4.40 14.66
N LEU A 254 36.15 -5.51 15.35
CA LEU A 254 34.84 -5.93 15.81
C LEU A 254 34.28 -4.95 16.86
N ARG A 255 35.14 -4.44 17.75
CA ARG A 255 34.76 -3.43 18.73
C ARG A 255 34.34 -2.11 18.04
N PHE A 256 35.10 -1.64 17.09
CA PHE A 256 34.77 -0.44 16.33
C PHE A 256 33.44 -0.60 15.59
N ALA A 257 33.23 -1.73 14.93
CA ALA A 257 32.01 -2.05 14.19
C ALA A 257 30.76 -2.08 15.12
N LEU A 258 30.89 -2.69 16.31
CA LEU A 258 29.84 -2.72 17.32
C LEU A 258 29.51 -1.30 17.87
N ASP A 259 30.53 -0.52 18.16
CA ASP A 259 30.37 0.88 18.62
C ASP A 259 29.71 1.75 17.55
N HIS A 260 30.10 1.58 16.28
CA HIS A 260 29.49 2.27 15.14
C HIS A 260 28.02 1.86 14.96
N TYR A 261 27.71 0.57 15.16
CA TYR A 261 26.31 0.09 15.10
C TYR A 261 25.46 0.72 16.21
N LEU A 262 25.95 0.82 17.45
CA LEU A 262 25.26 1.54 18.54
C LEU A 262 24.96 2.99 18.16
N MET A 263 25.91 3.69 17.53
CA MET A 263 25.73 5.07 17.10
C MET A 263 24.71 5.20 15.97
N ASN A 264 24.75 4.29 15.00
CA ASN A 264 23.75 4.21 13.92
C ASN A 264 22.36 3.93 14.46
N PHE A 265 22.24 3.01 15.42
CA PHE A 265 20.99 2.73 16.11
C PHE A 265 20.45 3.97 16.80
N PHE A 266 21.28 4.68 17.55
CA PHE A 266 20.92 5.93 18.22
C PHE A 266 20.36 6.96 17.22
N TRP A 267 21.02 7.14 16.05
CA TRP A 267 20.62 8.18 15.08
C TRP A 267 19.43 7.81 14.20
N ARG A 268 19.38 6.58 13.72
CA ARG A 268 18.40 6.20 12.70
C ARG A 268 17.01 5.92 13.27
N LYS A 269 16.94 5.26 14.44
CA LYS A 269 15.65 4.70 14.86
C LYS A 269 14.89 5.52 15.91
N TYR A 270 15.52 6.04 17.00
CA TYR A 270 14.73 6.53 18.14
C TYR A 270 15.32 7.68 18.98
N PRO A 271 15.91 8.76 18.43
CA PRO A 271 16.68 9.70 19.25
C PRO A 271 15.90 10.30 20.44
N ALA A 272 14.62 10.69 20.26
CA ALA A 272 13.84 11.30 21.34
C ALA A 272 13.37 10.29 22.40
N ARG A 273 13.08 9.06 22.00
CA ARG A 273 12.61 8.00 22.89
C ARG A 273 13.74 7.38 23.70
N ILE A 274 14.87 7.11 23.03
CA ILE A 274 16.10 6.65 23.67
C ILE A 274 16.54 7.62 24.78
N LEU A 275 16.56 8.93 24.50
CA LEU A 275 16.94 9.93 25.49
C LEU A 275 15.98 10.05 26.67
N ARG A 276 14.73 9.62 26.54
CA ARG A 276 13.77 9.63 27.65
C ARG A 276 13.89 8.41 28.55
N GLU A 277 13.92 7.21 27.93
CA GLU A 277 13.78 5.93 28.64
C GLU A 277 15.14 5.30 29.00
N ASN A 278 16.12 5.36 28.09
CA ASN A 278 17.40 4.66 28.20
C ASN A 278 18.63 5.57 28.10
N ALA A 279 18.45 6.87 28.27
CA ALA A 279 19.52 7.83 28.10
C ALA A 279 20.76 7.60 29.00
N PRO A 280 20.61 7.19 30.29
CA PRO A 280 21.78 6.88 31.13
C PRO A 280 22.56 5.68 30.61
N LYS A 281 21.89 4.60 30.16
CA LYS A 281 22.54 3.41 29.57
C LYS A 281 23.32 3.78 28.31
N PHE A 282 22.72 4.60 27.40
CA PHE A 282 23.43 5.12 26.21
C PHE A 282 24.64 5.98 26.56
N ALA A 283 24.51 6.85 27.54
CA ALA A 283 25.64 7.69 27.98
C ALA A 283 26.80 6.83 28.50
N LYS A 284 26.51 5.80 29.30
CA LYS A 284 27.49 4.84 29.80
C LYS A 284 28.17 4.09 28.66
N ALA A 285 27.38 3.55 27.72
CA ALA A 285 27.90 2.84 26.55
C ALA A 285 28.84 3.74 25.72
N MET A 286 28.42 4.99 25.40
CA MET A 286 29.24 5.95 24.68
C MET A 286 30.51 6.39 25.47
N ALA A 287 30.46 6.45 26.81
CA ALA A 287 31.62 6.79 27.62
C ALA A 287 32.70 5.72 27.54
N ASN A 288 32.30 4.47 27.39
CA ASN A 288 33.18 3.29 27.32
C ASN A 288 33.70 2.98 25.91
N MET A 289 33.46 3.82 24.92
CA MET A 289 33.97 3.62 23.56
C MET A 289 35.46 3.97 23.44
N PRO A 290 36.34 3.04 23.11
CA PRO A 290 37.78 3.30 22.97
C PRO A 290 38.08 4.27 21.83
N GLU A 291 37.46 4.05 20.66
CA GLU A 291 37.69 4.84 19.44
C GLU A 291 36.68 5.98 19.23
N TRP A 292 36.14 6.54 20.33
CA TRP A 292 35.16 7.62 20.25
C TRP A 292 35.51 8.75 19.26
N LYS A 293 36.78 9.15 19.25
CA LYS A 293 37.23 10.24 18.36
C LYS A 293 37.08 9.90 16.88
N ASN A 294 37.26 8.63 16.51
CA ASN A 294 37.13 8.16 15.13
C ASN A 294 35.65 7.98 14.76
N VAL A 295 34.88 7.31 15.62
CA VAL A 295 33.43 7.11 15.39
C VAL A 295 32.69 8.43 15.26
N ILE A 296 33.05 9.45 16.05
CA ILE A 296 32.32 10.74 16.03
C ILE A 296 32.63 11.59 14.77
N LYS A 297 33.76 11.37 14.09
CA LYS A 297 34.16 12.14 12.89
C LYS A 297 33.16 12.01 11.74
N GLU A 298 32.44 10.94 11.64
CA GLU A 298 31.44 10.69 10.58
C GLU A 298 30.18 11.57 10.72
N TYR A 299 29.99 12.22 11.87
CA TYR A 299 28.80 13.02 12.16
C TYR A 299 29.08 14.52 11.99
N GLY A 300 28.06 15.29 11.58
CA GLY A 300 28.18 16.73 11.43
C GLY A 300 28.32 17.46 12.77
N ILE A 301 28.87 18.67 12.80
CA ILE A 301 29.26 19.44 13.97
C ILE A 301 28.17 19.47 15.09
N PHE A 302 26.92 19.76 14.74
CA PHE A 302 25.84 19.80 15.73
C PHE A 302 25.42 18.44 16.25
N GLN A 303 25.65 17.41 15.46
CA GLN A 303 25.45 16.03 15.89
C GLN A 303 26.55 15.61 16.86
N ARG A 304 27.82 15.95 16.53
CA ARG A 304 28.98 15.74 17.43
C ARG A 304 28.78 16.43 18.78
N LEU A 305 28.27 17.66 18.77
CA LEU A 305 27.97 18.41 20.00
C LEU A 305 26.92 17.65 20.84
N GLN A 306 25.81 17.22 20.23
CA GLN A 306 24.77 16.44 20.92
C GLN A 306 25.32 15.16 21.52
N LEU A 307 26.09 14.39 20.74
CA LEU A 307 26.71 13.12 21.18
C LEU A 307 27.70 13.33 22.31
N SER A 308 28.56 14.35 22.20
CA SER A 308 29.54 14.66 23.23
C SER A 308 28.89 15.06 24.57
N ILE A 309 27.79 15.83 24.52
CA ILE A 309 27.00 16.19 25.71
C ILE A 309 26.32 14.92 26.28
N THR A 310 25.77 14.05 25.42
CA THR A 310 25.15 12.78 25.85
C THR A 310 26.17 11.87 26.52
N ARG A 311 27.34 11.68 25.92
CA ARG A 311 28.46 10.89 26.46
C ARG A 311 28.88 11.31 27.87
N LYS A 312 28.89 12.62 28.14
CA LYS A 312 29.21 13.19 29.47
C LYS A 312 28.07 13.04 30.48
N GLY A 313 26.99 12.32 30.15
CA GLY A 313 25.82 12.16 31.02
C GLY A 313 24.99 13.44 31.23
N LYS A 314 25.32 14.57 30.58
CA LYS A 314 24.61 15.86 30.72
C LYS A 314 23.32 15.91 29.91
N LEU A 315 22.41 14.96 30.17
CA LEU A 315 21.22 14.71 29.35
C LEU A 315 20.25 15.88 29.29
N ARG A 316 20.15 16.70 30.34
CA ARG A 316 19.31 17.90 30.33
C ARG A 316 19.82 18.91 29.29
N MET A 317 21.13 19.03 29.10
CA MET A 317 21.77 19.92 28.12
C MET A 317 21.70 19.33 26.68
N ALA A 318 21.61 18.03 26.51
CA ALA A 318 21.45 17.39 25.19
C ALA A 318 20.07 17.67 24.55
N LYS A 319 19.01 17.86 25.36
CA LYS A 319 17.64 18.09 24.88
C LYS A 319 17.50 19.34 23.99
N PRO A 320 17.99 20.54 24.32
CA PRO A 320 17.91 21.72 23.46
C PRO A 320 18.69 21.52 22.15
N VAL A 321 19.90 20.94 22.20
CA VAL A 321 20.70 20.63 20.99
C VAL A 321 19.98 19.65 20.08
N MET A 322 19.34 18.62 20.64
CA MET A 322 18.52 17.69 19.91
C MET A 322 17.31 18.36 19.24
N LYS A 323 16.61 19.26 19.96
CA LYS A 323 15.52 20.06 19.39
C LYS A 323 16.02 20.93 18.24
N PHE A 324 17.19 21.55 18.39
CA PHE A 324 17.83 22.36 17.35
C PHE A 324 18.22 21.51 16.13
N ASN A 325 18.84 20.33 16.31
CA ASN A 325 19.17 19.40 15.23
C ASN A 325 17.93 18.96 14.46
N LYS A 326 16.85 18.64 15.19
CA LYS A 326 15.56 18.27 14.61
C LYS A 326 14.93 19.44 13.84
N TRP A 327 14.99 20.65 14.40
CA TRP A 327 14.53 21.86 13.75
C TRP A 327 15.33 22.16 12.47
N ARG A 328 16.68 22.08 12.52
CA ARG A 328 17.56 22.29 11.36
C ARG A 328 17.30 21.30 10.25
N LYS A 329 17.15 20.00 10.58
CA LYS A 329 16.78 18.96 9.62
C LYS A 329 15.43 19.25 8.97
N LYS A 330 14.46 19.68 9.78
CA LYS A 330 13.13 20.10 9.30
C LYS A 330 13.20 21.37 8.43
N LYS A 331 14.03 22.34 8.80
CA LYS A 331 14.24 23.57 8.01
C LYS A 331 14.91 23.28 6.66
N LYS A 332 15.89 22.36 6.59
CA LYS A 332 16.46 21.89 5.31
C LYS A 332 15.39 21.29 4.41
N GLY A 333 14.45 20.52 4.94
CA GLY A 333 13.32 19.97 4.18
C GLY A 333 12.27 21.00 3.78
N LEU A 334 12.23 22.17 4.44
CA LEU A 334 11.34 23.30 4.09
C LEU A 334 11.91 24.18 2.98
N ILE A 335 13.23 24.24 2.85
CA ILE A 335 13.90 25.04 1.82
C ILE A 335 13.67 24.36 0.47
N GLY A 336 13.00 25.06 -0.45
CA GLY A 336 12.70 24.57 -1.81
C GLY A 336 11.32 23.90 -2.00
N SER A 337 10.53 23.66 -0.95
CA SER A 337 9.22 23.03 -1.10
C SER A 337 8.08 23.92 -0.55
N ARG A 338 7.31 24.54 -1.46
CA ARG A 338 6.13 25.34 -1.11
C ARG A 338 5.11 24.54 -0.30
N ILE A 339 4.87 23.29 -0.66
CA ILE A 339 3.89 22.44 0.03
C ILE A 339 4.29 22.15 1.49
N GLN A 340 5.59 22.05 1.81
CA GLN A 340 6.04 21.86 3.18
C GLN A 340 5.73 23.10 4.05
N TRP A 341 5.87 24.30 3.50
CA TRP A 341 5.46 25.53 4.17
C TRP A 341 3.95 25.57 4.41
N TYR A 342 3.15 25.20 3.42
CA TYR A 342 1.69 25.14 3.58
C TYR A 342 1.26 24.14 4.66
N ARG A 343 1.96 23.01 4.79
CA ARG A 343 1.74 22.04 5.90
C ARG A 343 2.12 22.58 7.27
N VAL A 344 3.07 23.49 7.36
CA VAL A 344 3.37 24.22 8.62
C VAL A 344 2.24 25.16 8.97
N LEU A 345 1.75 25.95 7.99
CA LEU A 345 0.59 26.85 8.17
C LEU A 345 -0.68 26.06 8.54
N GLU A 346 -0.92 24.93 7.86
CA GLU A 346 -1.99 24.01 8.20
C GLU A 346 -1.98 23.63 9.68
N ARG A 347 -0.84 23.09 10.16
CA ARG A 347 -0.71 22.57 11.52
C ARG A 347 -0.78 23.65 12.60
N HIS A 348 -0.17 24.80 12.37
CA HIS A 348 0.03 25.81 13.39
C HIS A 348 -0.98 26.96 13.35
N ILE A 349 -1.64 27.16 12.20
CA ILE A 349 -2.61 28.24 12.00
C ILE A 349 -3.98 27.67 11.61
N PHE A 350 -4.12 27.08 10.42
CA PHE A 350 -5.43 26.78 9.85
C PHE A 350 -6.21 25.75 10.67
N LYS A 351 -5.55 24.70 11.18
CA LYS A 351 -6.19 23.71 12.07
C LYS A 351 -6.57 24.24 13.44
N LYS A 352 -6.10 25.41 13.83
CA LYS A 352 -6.52 26.09 15.08
C LYS A 352 -7.69 27.04 14.87
N MET A 353 -7.99 27.41 13.63
CA MET A 353 -9.15 28.25 13.31
C MET A 353 -10.44 27.41 13.43
N PRO A 354 -11.60 28.02 13.73
CA PRO A 354 -12.88 27.32 13.82
C PRO A 354 -13.21 26.54 12.54
N LEU A 355 -13.85 25.38 12.69
CA LEU A 355 -14.45 24.67 11.57
C LEU A 355 -15.61 25.50 10.99
N ARG A 356 -15.81 25.37 9.69
CA ARG A 356 -16.93 25.94 8.95
C ARG A 356 -17.81 24.78 8.51
N HIS A 357 -18.81 24.51 9.30
CA HIS A 357 -19.74 23.38 9.09
C HIS A 357 -20.58 23.56 7.83
N ASP A 358 -20.68 24.78 7.36
CA ASP A 358 -21.33 25.17 6.11
C ASP A 358 -20.45 25.01 4.85
N TRP A 359 -19.20 24.56 4.98
CA TRP A 359 -18.27 24.39 3.85
C TRP A 359 -18.19 22.94 3.41
N VAL A 360 -18.43 22.69 2.11
CA VAL A 360 -18.30 21.39 1.45
C VAL A 360 -17.10 21.45 0.52
N PHE A 361 -16.09 20.61 0.79
CA PHE A 361 -14.83 20.53 0.05
C PHE A 361 -14.87 19.29 -0.85
N ILE A 362 -14.85 19.50 -2.16
CA ILE A 362 -15.16 18.49 -3.18
C ILE A 362 -13.95 18.30 -4.09
N GLU A 363 -13.57 17.03 -4.31
CA GLU A 363 -12.43 16.66 -5.15
C GLU A 363 -12.79 15.43 -6.00
N SER A 364 -12.55 15.50 -7.31
CA SER A 364 -12.63 14.39 -8.23
C SER A 364 -11.28 14.16 -8.90
N PHE A 365 -10.80 12.91 -8.90
CA PHE A 365 -9.56 12.46 -9.53
C PHE A 365 -8.34 13.38 -9.29
N PHE A 366 -8.10 13.75 -8.02
CA PHE A 366 -7.02 14.68 -7.62
C PHE A 366 -7.13 16.07 -8.28
N GLY A 367 -8.35 16.54 -8.49
CA GLY A 367 -8.63 17.83 -9.12
C GLY A 367 -8.37 17.86 -10.62
N LYS A 368 -8.46 16.73 -11.30
CA LYS A 368 -8.26 16.64 -12.76
C LYS A 368 -9.51 17.00 -13.55
N SER A 369 -10.69 16.60 -13.09
CA SER A 369 -11.94 16.78 -13.82
C SER A 369 -13.13 17.17 -12.92
N TYR A 370 -14.13 17.79 -13.50
CA TYR A 370 -15.45 17.99 -12.94
C TYR A 370 -16.36 16.85 -13.38
N SER A 371 -16.33 15.73 -12.65
CA SER A 371 -16.97 14.50 -13.08
C SER A 371 -17.21 13.54 -11.91
N ASP A 372 -17.77 12.37 -12.25
CA ASP A 372 -18.01 11.25 -11.34
C ASP A 372 -18.97 11.60 -10.18
N SER A 373 -19.17 10.69 -9.26
CA SER A 373 -20.11 10.85 -8.14
C SER A 373 -20.00 12.18 -7.38
N PRO A 374 -18.80 12.77 -7.15
CA PRO A 374 -18.70 14.09 -6.53
C PRO A 374 -19.41 15.21 -7.30
N LYS A 375 -19.46 15.15 -8.65
CA LYS A 375 -20.18 16.11 -9.48
C LYS A 375 -21.69 16.01 -9.24
N TYR A 376 -22.26 14.82 -9.33
CA TYR A 376 -23.69 14.59 -9.19
C TYR A 376 -24.21 14.92 -7.79
N LEU A 377 -23.43 14.57 -6.76
CA LEU A 377 -23.72 14.97 -5.38
C LEU A 377 -23.70 16.50 -5.21
N TYR A 378 -22.77 17.20 -5.85
CA TYR A 378 -22.70 18.65 -5.81
C TYR A 378 -23.90 19.29 -6.52
N GLU A 379 -24.25 18.82 -7.72
CA GLU A 379 -25.40 19.32 -8.47
C GLU A 379 -26.71 19.08 -7.71
N TYR A 380 -26.87 17.90 -7.11
CA TYR A 380 -28.03 17.60 -6.26
C TYR A 380 -28.08 18.49 -5.01
N LEU A 381 -26.93 18.71 -4.34
CA LEU A 381 -26.85 19.63 -3.19
C LEU A 381 -27.21 21.07 -3.58
N GLN A 382 -26.73 21.55 -4.73
CA GLN A 382 -27.11 22.88 -5.21
C GLN A 382 -28.60 23.00 -5.50
N LYS A 383 -29.18 21.99 -6.14
CA LYS A 383 -30.62 21.95 -6.44
C LYS A 383 -31.48 21.93 -5.17
N THR A 384 -31.09 21.15 -4.15
CA THR A 384 -31.94 20.89 -2.98
C THR A 384 -31.63 21.75 -1.77
N ARG A 385 -30.39 22.23 -1.61
CA ARG A 385 -29.92 23.01 -0.45
C ARG A 385 -29.46 24.43 -0.80
N GLY A 386 -29.30 24.76 -2.08
CA GLY A 386 -28.95 26.10 -2.56
C GLY A 386 -27.75 26.72 -1.86
N ASP A 387 -27.94 27.95 -1.39
CA ASP A 387 -26.88 28.73 -0.72
C ASP A 387 -26.65 28.36 0.76
N LYS A 388 -27.31 27.32 1.28
CA LYS A 388 -27.09 26.83 2.67
C LYS A 388 -25.63 26.43 2.88
N TYR A 389 -24.97 25.93 1.84
CA TYR A 389 -23.58 25.50 1.87
C TYR A 389 -22.69 26.32 0.95
N ARG A 390 -21.44 26.49 1.33
CA ARG A 390 -20.40 27.02 0.46
C ARG A 390 -19.62 25.86 -0.16
N TYR A 391 -19.65 25.76 -1.47
CA TYR A 391 -19.02 24.70 -2.23
C TYR A 391 -17.61 25.11 -2.66
N ILE A 392 -16.63 24.27 -2.36
CA ILE A 392 -15.21 24.46 -2.70
C ILE A 392 -14.77 23.30 -3.58
N TRP A 393 -14.60 23.57 -4.87
CA TRP A 393 -14.14 22.61 -5.85
C TRP A 393 -12.64 22.62 -6.03
N VAL A 394 -12.01 21.43 -5.93
CA VAL A 394 -10.60 21.23 -6.28
C VAL A 394 -10.51 20.93 -7.76
N LEU A 395 -9.97 21.89 -8.54
CA LEU A 395 -9.74 21.73 -9.96
C LEU A 395 -8.45 22.43 -10.39
N ASN A 396 -7.56 21.68 -11.03
CA ASN A 396 -6.27 22.18 -11.52
C ASN A 396 -6.45 23.05 -12.75
N ASN A 397 -7.29 22.64 -13.69
CA ASN A 397 -7.65 23.36 -14.89
C ASN A 397 -9.02 24.08 -14.72
N LYS A 398 -9.40 24.91 -15.64
CA LYS A 398 -10.75 25.45 -15.71
C LYS A 398 -11.67 24.38 -16.32
N SER A 399 -12.89 24.30 -15.84
CA SER A 399 -13.96 23.49 -16.42
C SER A 399 -15.10 24.45 -16.86
N GLU A 400 -15.50 24.35 -18.10
CA GLU A 400 -16.63 25.13 -18.62
C GLU A 400 -17.95 24.61 -18.04
N ALA A 401 -18.06 23.30 -17.84
CA ALA A 401 -19.23 22.69 -17.23
C ALA A 401 -19.42 23.20 -15.78
N LEU A 402 -18.37 23.21 -14.96
CA LEU A 402 -18.43 23.77 -13.61
C LEU A 402 -18.77 25.29 -13.66
N ALA A 403 -18.23 26.03 -14.62
CA ALA A 403 -18.50 27.48 -14.73
C ALA A 403 -19.98 27.81 -15.00
N LYS A 404 -20.72 26.88 -15.57
CA LYS A 404 -22.19 27.01 -15.85
C LYS A 404 -23.05 26.67 -14.63
N THR A 405 -22.46 26.10 -13.56
CA THR A 405 -23.18 25.76 -12.33
C THR A 405 -23.32 26.97 -11.40
N GLY A 406 -24.06 26.80 -10.30
CA GLY A 406 -24.27 27.87 -9.32
C GLY A 406 -22.98 28.29 -8.59
N LYS A 407 -23.14 29.02 -7.50
CA LYS A 407 -22.04 29.66 -6.77
C LYS A 407 -21.05 28.64 -6.14
N HIS A 408 -19.80 28.70 -6.57
CA HIS A 408 -18.72 27.84 -6.06
C HIS A 408 -17.39 28.61 -5.92
N THR A 409 -16.43 27.99 -5.22
CA THR A 409 -15.06 28.48 -5.10
C THR A 409 -14.09 27.45 -5.64
N ARG A 410 -13.42 27.74 -6.76
CA ARG A 410 -12.40 26.88 -7.32
C ARG A 410 -11.05 27.04 -6.61
N VAL A 411 -10.37 25.93 -6.30
CA VAL A 411 -9.01 25.90 -5.75
C VAL A 411 -8.16 24.89 -6.50
N LYS A 412 -6.87 25.21 -6.70
CA LYS A 412 -5.90 24.25 -7.28
C LYS A 412 -5.37 23.31 -6.21
N MET A 413 -5.22 22.04 -6.55
CA MET A 413 -4.62 21.04 -5.67
C MET A 413 -3.24 21.49 -5.18
N ASN A 414 -2.89 21.18 -3.92
CA ASN A 414 -1.63 21.55 -3.28
C ASN A 414 -1.31 23.06 -3.26
N SER A 415 -2.30 23.94 -3.50
CA SER A 415 -2.17 25.39 -3.31
C SER A 415 -2.36 25.77 -1.83
N LEU A 416 -2.00 27.01 -1.46
CA LEU A 416 -2.26 27.52 -0.11
C LEU A 416 -3.78 27.59 0.18
N ARG A 417 -4.59 27.96 -0.83
CA ARG A 417 -6.06 27.98 -0.72
C ARG A 417 -6.61 26.57 -0.50
N TYR A 418 -6.06 25.55 -1.20
CA TYR A 418 -6.41 24.15 -0.98
C TYR A 418 -6.24 23.78 0.50
N VAL A 419 -5.04 24.01 1.04
CA VAL A 419 -4.70 23.67 2.43
C VAL A 419 -5.58 24.41 3.43
N TYR A 420 -5.88 25.69 3.16
CA TYR A 420 -6.75 26.50 3.99
C TYR A 420 -8.20 25.94 4.04
N TYR A 421 -8.80 25.71 2.90
CA TYR A 421 -10.18 25.20 2.83
C TYR A 421 -10.29 23.76 3.37
N ALA A 422 -9.38 22.88 2.98
CA ALA A 422 -9.33 21.49 3.47
C ALA A 422 -9.17 21.39 4.99
N SER A 423 -8.50 22.35 5.62
CA SER A 423 -8.31 22.39 7.08
C SER A 423 -9.53 22.88 7.85
N ARG A 424 -10.50 23.51 7.19
CA ARG A 424 -11.61 24.22 7.85
C ARG A 424 -12.99 23.77 7.43
N CYS A 425 -13.11 22.98 6.35
CA CYS A 425 -14.40 22.48 5.85
C CYS A 425 -15.08 21.56 6.87
N GLY A 426 -16.42 21.58 6.87
CA GLY A 426 -17.27 20.68 7.64
C GLY A 426 -17.52 19.34 6.94
N TYR A 427 -17.47 19.34 5.60
CA TYR A 427 -17.68 18.17 4.78
C TYR A 427 -16.58 17.99 3.75
N ARG A 428 -16.24 16.75 3.44
CA ARG A 428 -15.35 16.34 2.33
C ARG A 428 -16.04 15.29 1.50
N ILE A 429 -16.01 15.45 0.16
CA ILE A 429 -16.54 14.48 -0.81
C ILE A 429 -15.45 14.19 -1.82
N PHE A 430 -14.89 12.98 -1.79
CA PHE A 430 -13.80 12.56 -2.67
C PHE A 430 -14.13 11.22 -3.33
N ASN A 431 -13.62 10.99 -4.54
CA ASN A 431 -13.73 9.69 -5.22
C ASN A 431 -12.40 8.94 -5.31
N VAL A 432 -11.33 9.51 -4.76
CA VAL A 432 -10.00 8.91 -4.67
C VAL A 432 -9.39 9.22 -3.31
N ARG A 433 -8.44 8.38 -2.89
CA ARG A 433 -7.77 8.53 -1.59
C ARG A 433 -7.10 9.89 -1.42
N GLN A 434 -7.33 10.52 -0.30
CA GLN A 434 -6.70 11.79 0.06
C GLN A 434 -5.17 11.66 0.19
N PRO A 435 -4.41 12.76 0.00
CA PRO A 435 -2.99 12.79 0.34
C PRO A 435 -2.76 12.44 1.81
N ALA A 436 -1.78 11.59 2.12
CA ALA A 436 -1.50 11.07 3.47
C ALA A 436 -1.27 12.15 4.54
N TRP A 437 -0.90 13.38 4.15
CA TRP A 437 -0.74 14.51 5.05
C TRP A 437 -2.06 15.21 5.38
N ASN A 438 -3.08 15.10 4.52
CA ASN A 438 -4.35 15.81 4.63
C ASN A 438 -5.36 15.08 5.53
N LYS A 439 -5.00 14.90 6.78
CA LYS A 439 -5.87 14.25 7.78
C LYS A 439 -7.05 15.14 8.14
N LYS A 440 -8.25 14.54 8.26
CA LYS A 440 -9.42 15.27 8.72
C LYS A 440 -9.27 15.70 10.19
N ARG A 441 -10.02 16.71 10.58
CA ARG A 441 -10.17 17.14 11.99
C ARG A 441 -11.40 16.44 12.58
N PRO A 442 -11.43 16.26 13.91
CA PRO A 442 -12.69 15.92 14.61
C PRO A 442 -13.81 16.89 14.20
N GLY A 443 -15.02 16.38 14.03
CA GLY A 443 -16.17 17.14 13.58
C GLY A 443 -16.27 17.39 12.06
N VAL A 444 -15.35 16.86 11.24
CA VAL A 444 -15.46 16.85 9.78
C VAL A 444 -16.11 15.54 9.32
N VAL A 445 -17.15 15.61 8.50
CA VAL A 445 -17.74 14.45 7.83
C VAL A 445 -16.99 14.20 6.52
N PHE A 446 -16.49 13.00 6.33
CA PHE A 446 -15.76 12.61 5.12
C PHE A 446 -16.48 11.47 4.41
N LEU A 447 -17.00 11.77 3.24
CA LEU A 447 -17.59 10.84 2.30
C LEU A 447 -16.56 10.46 1.23
N GLU A 448 -16.21 9.20 1.14
CA GLU A 448 -15.47 8.61 0.02
C GLU A 448 -16.49 7.98 -0.93
N THR A 449 -16.55 8.46 -2.16
CA THR A 449 -17.52 7.92 -3.12
C THR A 449 -16.99 6.72 -3.88
N TRP A 450 -15.67 6.49 -3.81
CA TRP A 450 -14.98 5.58 -4.69
C TRP A 450 -15.24 5.93 -6.17
N HIS A 451 -14.83 5.07 -7.12
CA HIS A 451 -14.89 5.40 -8.54
C HIS A 451 -15.14 4.20 -9.46
N GLY A 452 -15.71 3.12 -8.97
CA GLY A 452 -16.12 1.96 -9.78
C GLY A 452 -16.29 0.67 -8.99
N THR A 453 -17.10 -0.23 -9.53
CA THR A 453 -17.22 -1.60 -9.05
C THR A 453 -15.88 -2.32 -9.21
N PRO A 454 -15.37 -3.00 -8.18
CA PRO A 454 -14.03 -3.58 -8.21
C PRO A 454 -13.97 -4.86 -9.04
N LEU A 455 -13.39 -4.78 -10.24
CA LEU A 455 -13.06 -5.95 -11.05
C LEU A 455 -11.75 -6.61 -10.57
N LYS A 456 -10.74 -5.78 -10.28
CA LYS A 456 -9.38 -6.21 -9.89
C LYS A 456 -9.24 -6.20 -8.38
N LYS A 457 -8.45 -7.14 -7.84
CA LYS A 457 -8.16 -7.19 -6.41
C LYS A 457 -7.62 -5.87 -5.88
N LEU A 458 -8.12 -5.45 -4.72
CA LEU A 458 -7.81 -4.17 -4.09
C LEU A 458 -7.05 -4.37 -2.77
N ALA A 459 -6.23 -3.42 -2.43
CA ALA A 459 -5.59 -3.23 -1.13
C ALA A 459 -5.17 -4.54 -0.42
N PHE A 460 -5.91 -5.01 0.58
CA PHE A 460 -5.56 -6.19 1.38
C PHE A 460 -5.82 -7.52 0.64
N ASP A 461 -6.71 -7.54 -0.33
CA ASP A 461 -6.97 -8.72 -1.16
C ASP A 461 -5.90 -8.96 -2.24
N MET A 462 -5.02 -8.00 -2.49
CA MET A 462 -3.87 -8.18 -3.38
C MET A 462 -2.85 -9.12 -2.74
N ASP A 463 -2.51 -10.21 -3.41
CA ASP A 463 -1.52 -11.17 -2.93
C ASP A 463 -0.12 -10.55 -2.93
N ASP A 464 0.21 -9.80 -3.99
CA ASP A 464 1.48 -9.11 -4.11
C ASP A 464 1.32 -7.68 -4.65
N ILE A 465 2.27 -6.81 -4.31
CA ILE A 465 2.27 -5.41 -4.75
C ILE A 465 3.41 -5.24 -5.74
N THR A 466 3.10 -5.39 -7.02
CA THR A 466 4.10 -5.30 -8.11
C THR A 466 4.45 -3.86 -8.48
N SER A 467 3.48 -2.96 -8.46
CA SER A 467 3.64 -1.56 -8.93
C SER A 467 3.35 -0.49 -7.88
N ALA A 468 2.79 -0.84 -6.73
CA ALA A 468 2.38 0.11 -5.70
C ALA A 468 3.52 0.41 -4.69
N SER A 469 3.38 1.49 -3.92
CA SER A 469 4.34 1.85 -2.87
C SER A 469 4.42 0.76 -1.79
N GLN A 470 5.60 0.56 -1.23
CA GLN A 470 5.91 -0.39 -0.14
C GLN A 470 4.93 -0.36 1.06
N ASN A 471 4.22 0.74 1.27
CA ASN A 471 3.27 0.91 2.36
C ASN A 471 1.81 0.94 1.86
N HIS A 472 1.51 0.35 0.70
CA HIS A 472 0.22 0.45 0.04
C HIS A 472 -0.94 0.03 0.96
N LYS A 473 -0.92 -1.20 1.47
CA LYS A 473 -1.95 -1.73 2.39
C LYS A 473 -2.09 -0.87 3.65
N THR A 474 -0.98 -0.53 4.30
CA THR A 474 -0.98 0.36 5.48
C THR A 474 -1.54 1.75 5.19
N LEU A 475 -1.30 2.30 4.00
CA LEU A 475 -1.87 3.59 3.61
C LEU A 475 -3.37 3.49 3.36
N PHE A 476 -3.83 2.43 2.72
CA PHE A 476 -5.27 2.17 2.55
C PHE A 476 -5.98 2.09 3.90
N TYR A 477 -5.49 1.27 4.80
CA TYR A 477 -6.03 1.16 6.16
C TYR A 477 -6.12 2.52 6.87
N LYS A 478 -5.03 3.32 6.83
CA LYS A 478 -5.01 4.65 7.45
C LYS A 478 -5.96 5.63 6.78
N HIS A 479 -6.14 5.55 5.46
CA HIS A 479 -7.07 6.42 4.74
C HIS A 479 -8.52 6.03 5.04
N GLY A 480 -8.84 4.75 5.06
CA GLY A 480 -10.17 4.26 5.42
C GLY A 480 -10.60 4.70 6.83
N ARG A 481 -9.67 4.77 7.81
CA ARG A 481 -9.97 5.29 9.16
C ARG A 481 -10.26 6.80 9.20
N GLU A 482 -10.06 7.53 8.11
CA GLU A 482 -10.44 8.95 7.99
C GLU A 482 -11.87 9.12 7.41
N TRP A 483 -12.42 8.12 6.72
CA TRP A 483 -13.75 8.19 6.12
C TRP A 483 -14.83 7.98 7.17
N ASN A 484 -15.94 8.70 7.07
CA ASN A 484 -17.15 8.44 7.84
C ASN A 484 -18.05 7.48 7.08
N TYR A 485 -18.13 7.66 5.75
CA TYR A 485 -18.93 6.86 4.86
C TYR A 485 -18.15 6.53 3.58
N LEU A 486 -18.44 5.35 3.04
CA LEU A 486 -17.94 4.88 1.74
C LEU A 486 -19.15 4.45 0.91
N ILE A 487 -19.27 4.95 -0.34
CA ILE A 487 -20.34 4.54 -1.25
C ILE A 487 -20.00 3.21 -1.91
N SER A 488 -21.00 2.35 -2.02
CA SER A 488 -20.98 1.11 -2.79
C SER A 488 -22.15 1.05 -3.76
N ALA A 489 -21.89 0.55 -4.96
CA ALA A 489 -22.91 0.39 -5.98
C ALA A 489 -23.84 -0.80 -5.73
N ASN A 490 -23.33 -1.86 -5.07
CA ASN A 490 -24.02 -3.14 -4.96
C ASN A 490 -23.41 -4.00 -3.84
N ARG A 491 -24.07 -5.09 -3.52
CA ARG A 491 -23.65 -6.03 -2.47
C ARG A 491 -22.25 -6.59 -2.69
N PHE A 492 -21.92 -6.94 -3.92
CA PHE A 492 -20.59 -7.44 -4.27
C PHE A 492 -19.49 -6.41 -3.92
N SER A 493 -19.68 -5.15 -4.31
CA SER A 493 -18.73 -4.07 -3.98
C SER A 493 -18.63 -3.84 -2.47
N THR A 494 -19.76 -3.92 -1.75
CA THR A 494 -19.82 -3.81 -0.29
C THR A 494 -18.96 -4.88 0.38
N ASP A 495 -19.11 -6.14 0.00
CA ASP A 495 -18.35 -7.28 0.55
C ASP A 495 -16.85 -7.17 0.24
N VAL A 496 -16.51 -6.69 -0.96
CA VAL A 496 -15.12 -6.43 -1.33
C VAL A 496 -14.52 -5.27 -0.52
N PHE A 497 -15.22 -4.16 -0.38
CA PHE A 497 -14.69 -2.99 0.34
C PHE A 497 -14.54 -3.24 1.84
N GLU A 498 -15.47 -3.95 2.47
CA GLU A 498 -15.37 -4.38 3.86
C GLU A 498 -14.05 -5.14 4.09
N ARG A 499 -13.78 -6.16 3.29
CA ARG A 499 -12.60 -7.01 3.38
C ARG A 499 -11.32 -6.30 2.90
N ALA A 500 -11.34 -5.76 1.68
CA ALA A 500 -10.15 -5.21 1.04
C ALA A 500 -9.63 -3.93 1.70
N PHE A 501 -10.51 -3.14 2.34
CA PHE A 501 -10.10 -1.91 3.05
C PHE A 501 -10.09 -2.08 4.55
N VAL A 502 -10.49 -3.27 5.06
CA VAL A 502 -10.67 -3.52 6.50
C VAL A 502 -11.58 -2.43 7.07
N TYR A 503 -12.73 -2.22 6.44
CA TYR A 503 -13.62 -1.09 6.71
C TYR A 503 -14.93 -1.56 7.32
N ASP A 504 -15.51 -0.76 8.23
CA ASP A 504 -16.71 -1.13 8.96
C ASP A 504 -17.92 -1.15 8.02
N ARG A 505 -18.63 -2.27 7.96
CA ARG A 505 -19.76 -2.48 7.06
C ARG A 505 -20.91 -1.47 7.25
N ASP A 506 -21.21 -1.09 8.48
CA ASP A 506 -22.25 -0.12 8.83
C ASP A 506 -21.98 1.30 8.30
N LYS A 507 -20.75 1.56 7.86
CA LYS A 507 -20.31 2.81 7.23
C LYS A 507 -20.26 2.74 5.70
N ILE A 508 -20.58 1.59 5.11
CA ILE A 508 -20.69 1.43 3.66
C ILE A 508 -22.15 1.69 3.28
N LEU A 509 -22.32 2.71 2.43
CA LEU A 509 -23.63 3.09 1.90
C LEU A 509 -23.84 2.37 0.56
N GLU A 510 -24.58 1.26 0.60
CA GLU A 510 -24.97 0.49 -0.58
C GLU A 510 -26.19 1.15 -1.24
N TYR A 511 -25.96 2.30 -1.87
CA TYR A 511 -27.01 3.17 -2.39
C TYR A 511 -26.95 3.39 -3.91
N GLY A 512 -26.07 2.67 -4.61
CA GLY A 512 -25.75 2.95 -5.99
C GLY A 512 -24.71 4.07 -6.15
N TYR A 513 -24.21 4.28 -7.36
CA TYR A 513 -23.29 5.38 -7.64
C TYR A 513 -24.03 6.64 -8.10
N PRO A 514 -23.88 7.79 -7.42
CA PRO A 514 -24.47 9.07 -7.87
C PRO A 514 -24.20 9.42 -9.33
N ARG A 515 -23.07 9.02 -9.90
CA ARG A 515 -22.75 9.24 -11.33
C ARG A 515 -23.62 8.44 -12.29
N ASN A 516 -24.33 7.41 -11.81
CA ASN A 516 -25.23 6.59 -12.60
C ASN A 516 -26.66 7.14 -12.60
N ASP A 517 -26.99 8.11 -11.74
CA ASP A 517 -28.33 8.72 -11.70
C ASP A 517 -28.75 9.27 -13.06
N ILE A 518 -27.80 9.84 -13.83
CA ILE A 518 -28.08 10.39 -15.16
C ILE A 518 -28.52 9.33 -16.16
N LEU A 519 -28.13 8.06 -15.97
CA LEU A 519 -28.49 6.95 -16.86
C LEU A 519 -29.99 6.58 -16.77
N TYR A 520 -30.64 7.02 -15.70
CA TYR A 520 -32.07 6.81 -15.42
C TYR A 520 -32.89 8.11 -15.57
N ALA A 521 -32.25 9.22 -15.96
CA ALA A 521 -32.90 10.49 -16.10
C ALA A 521 -33.99 10.47 -17.24
N ASP A 522 -35.12 11.12 -16.99
CA ASP A 522 -36.23 11.20 -17.97
C ASP A 522 -35.79 11.82 -19.30
N ASN A 523 -34.83 12.76 -19.26
CA ASN A 523 -34.30 13.46 -20.44
C ASN A 523 -33.00 12.88 -20.99
N LYS A 524 -32.71 11.59 -20.70
CA LYS A 524 -31.45 10.92 -21.11
C LYS A 524 -31.21 10.94 -22.64
N GLU A 525 -32.26 10.86 -23.43
CA GLU A 525 -32.17 10.93 -24.90
C GLU A 525 -31.79 12.35 -25.40
N GLU A 526 -32.28 13.39 -24.72
CA GLU A 526 -31.89 14.79 -25.02
C GLU A 526 -30.41 14.99 -24.68
N ILE A 527 -29.96 14.45 -23.53
CA ILE A 527 -28.54 14.50 -23.12
C ILE A 527 -27.67 13.76 -24.13
N ALA A 528 -28.08 12.58 -24.60
CA ALA A 528 -27.38 11.84 -25.64
C ALA A 528 -27.21 12.64 -26.92
N ALA A 529 -28.29 13.31 -27.38
CA ALA A 529 -28.26 14.17 -28.56
C ALA A 529 -27.34 15.40 -28.38
N GLU A 530 -27.35 16.04 -27.18
CA GLU A 530 -26.40 17.10 -26.84
C GLU A 530 -24.96 16.65 -26.96
N VAL A 531 -24.62 15.47 -26.40
CA VAL A 531 -23.27 14.92 -26.43
C VAL A 531 -22.83 14.62 -27.87
N LYS A 532 -23.69 13.99 -28.67
CA LYS A 532 -23.42 13.74 -30.09
C LYS A 532 -23.12 15.05 -30.81
N LYS A 533 -23.91 16.09 -30.56
CA LYS A 533 -23.72 17.44 -31.13
C LYS A 533 -22.43 18.11 -30.67
N GLU A 534 -22.12 18.05 -29.35
CA GLU A 534 -20.89 18.60 -28.76
C GLU A 534 -19.62 17.95 -29.36
N LEU A 535 -19.68 16.68 -29.70
CA LEU A 535 -18.59 15.92 -30.32
C LEU A 535 -18.58 15.97 -31.84
N GLY A 536 -19.60 16.55 -32.47
CA GLY A 536 -19.74 16.61 -33.92
C GLY A 536 -20.14 15.29 -34.58
N ILE A 537 -20.71 14.37 -33.82
CA ILE A 537 -21.15 13.05 -34.31
C ILE A 537 -22.46 13.28 -35.16
N PRO A 538 -22.52 12.78 -36.40
CA PRO A 538 -23.70 12.94 -37.26
C PRO A 538 -24.92 12.22 -36.68
N GLU A 539 -26.09 12.79 -36.87
CA GLU A 539 -27.36 12.17 -36.52
C GLU A 539 -27.56 10.85 -37.29
N GLY A 540 -28.22 9.87 -36.66
CA GLY A 540 -28.55 8.59 -37.25
C GLY A 540 -27.38 7.56 -37.24
N LYS A 541 -26.18 7.95 -36.88
CA LYS A 541 -25.07 7.01 -36.75
C LYS A 541 -25.15 6.23 -35.45
N ARG A 542 -24.92 4.92 -35.53
CA ARG A 542 -24.68 4.04 -34.36
C ARG A 542 -23.32 4.35 -33.76
N VAL A 543 -23.26 4.54 -32.46
CA VAL A 543 -22.03 4.94 -31.76
C VAL A 543 -21.45 3.75 -31.00
N ILE A 544 -20.25 3.35 -31.36
CA ILE A 544 -19.47 2.30 -30.71
C ILE A 544 -18.47 2.94 -29.77
N LEU A 545 -18.71 2.86 -28.46
CA LEU A 545 -17.76 3.32 -27.45
C LEU A 545 -16.60 2.32 -27.35
N TYR A 546 -15.38 2.74 -27.64
CA TYR A 546 -14.19 1.94 -27.38
C TYR A 546 -13.41 2.51 -26.19
N ALA A 547 -13.43 1.77 -25.07
CA ALA A 547 -12.86 2.19 -23.78
C ALA A 547 -11.83 1.17 -23.25
N PRO A 548 -10.64 1.08 -23.86
CA PRO A 548 -9.62 0.12 -23.45
C PRO A 548 -8.91 0.52 -22.15
N THR A 549 -8.50 -0.50 -21.38
CA THR A 549 -7.66 -0.31 -20.19
C THR A 549 -6.22 0.03 -20.59
N TRP A 550 -5.64 0.93 -19.84
CA TRP A 550 -4.22 1.22 -19.90
C TRP A 550 -3.36 0.02 -19.48
N ARG A 551 -2.25 -0.24 -20.20
CA ARG A 551 -1.24 -1.26 -19.88
C ARG A 551 -0.05 -0.63 -19.18
N ASP A 552 0.12 -0.91 -17.88
CA ASP A 552 1.18 -0.34 -17.04
C ASP A 552 2.60 -0.82 -17.42
N ASN A 553 2.71 -1.91 -18.17
CA ASN A 553 3.98 -2.54 -18.57
C ASN A 553 4.53 -2.07 -19.93
N GLN A 554 3.80 -1.26 -20.70
CA GLN A 554 4.23 -0.77 -22.01
C GLN A 554 4.87 0.62 -21.91
N PHE A 555 6.19 0.69 -21.69
CA PHE A 555 6.95 1.93 -21.67
C PHE A 555 8.29 1.79 -22.39
N TYR A 556 8.76 2.85 -23.08
CA TYR A 556 10.07 2.89 -23.73
C TYR A 556 11.19 3.32 -22.78
N ASP A 557 10.88 4.17 -21.78
CA ASP A 557 11.81 4.77 -20.83
C ASP A 557 11.02 5.37 -19.67
N ARG A 558 11.65 5.68 -18.53
CA ARG A 558 10.94 6.30 -17.39
C ARG A 558 10.17 7.54 -17.84
N GLY A 559 8.83 7.40 -17.90
CA GLY A 559 7.89 8.47 -18.26
C GLY A 559 7.57 8.62 -19.75
N LYS A 560 8.04 7.71 -20.62
CA LYS A 560 7.66 7.66 -22.05
C LYS A 560 7.00 6.31 -22.33
N TYR A 561 5.69 6.35 -22.48
CA TYR A 561 4.88 5.17 -22.72
C TYR A 561 4.70 4.91 -24.21
N LYS A 562 4.70 3.65 -24.62
CA LYS A 562 4.27 3.22 -25.95
C LYS A 562 2.80 2.85 -25.85
N PHE A 563 1.97 3.46 -26.69
CA PHE A 563 0.59 3.02 -26.83
C PHE A 563 0.30 2.75 -28.29
N THR A 564 -0.24 1.59 -28.55
CA THR A 564 -0.79 1.23 -29.85
C THR A 564 -2.21 0.76 -29.61
N LEU A 565 -3.17 1.31 -30.32
CA LEU A 565 -4.53 0.80 -30.30
C LEU A 565 -4.51 -0.61 -30.87
N ALA A 566 -5.00 -1.58 -30.11
CA ALA A 566 -5.07 -2.96 -30.56
C ALA A 566 -6.25 -3.18 -31.54
N LEU A 567 -7.29 -2.36 -31.42
CA LEU A 567 -8.44 -2.39 -32.31
C LEU A 567 -8.08 -1.79 -33.65
N ASP A 568 -8.34 -2.54 -34.73
CA ASP A 568 -8.10 -2.10 -36.12
C ASP A 568 -9.22 -1.14 -36.59
N LEU A 569 -8.97 0.15 -36.39
CA LEU A 569 -9.90 1.21 -36.74
C LEU A 569 -10.13 1.33 -38.26
N GLY A 570 -9.09 1.05 -39.06
CA GLY A 570 -9.21 1.11 -40.54
C GLY A 570 -10.12 0.04 -41.07
N ARG A 571 -10.07 -1.16 -40.52
CA ARG A 571 -10.99 -2.22 -40.87
C ARG A 571 -12.41 -1.91 -40.44
N LEU A 572 -12.61 -1.41 -39.20
CA LEU A 572 -13.93 -1.01 -38.72
C LEU A 572 -14.53 0.11 -39.58
N GLN A 573 -13.73 1.09 -40.02
CA GLN A 573 -14.18 2.15 -40.90
C GLN A 573 -14.65 1.61 -42.25
N LYS A 574 -13.93 0.65 -42.82
CA LYS A 574 -14.27 0.00 -44.08
C LYS A 574 -15.57 -0.78 -44.00
N GLU A 575 -15.80 -1.50 -42.92
CA GLU A 575 -16.94 -2.42 -42.75
C GLU A 575 -18.21 -1.69 -42.27
N PHE A 576 -18.06 -0.69 -41.37
CA PHE A 576 -19.18 -0.05 -40.66
C PHE A 576 -19.25 1.47 -40.81
N GLY A 577 -18.36 2.11 -41.59
CA GLY A 577 -18.29 3.57 -41.65
C GLY A 577 -19.53 4.25 -42.27
N GLU A 578 -20.37 3.49 -43.01
CA GLU A 578 -21.60 4.03 -43.58
C GLU A 578 -22.71 4.25 -42.53
N ASP A 579 -22.82 3.39 -41.51
CA ASP A 579 -23.89 3.43 -40.51
C ASP A 579 -23.43 3.68 -39.08
N SER A 580 -22.13 3.52 -38.80
CA SER A 580 -21.58 3.58 -37.46
C SER A 580 -20.39 4.53 -37.34
N VAL A 581 -20.07 4.93 -36.11
CA VAL A 581 -18.87 5.69 -35.74
C VAL A 581 -18.26 5.11 -34.44
N VAL A 582 -16.96 5.33 -34.26
CA VAL A 582 -16.25 4.93 -33.02
C VAL A 582 -16.04 6.17 -32.13
N LEU A 583 -16.57 6.11 -30.91
CA LEU A 583 -16.28 7.07 -29.86
C LEU A 583 -15.13 6.51 -28.98
N LEU A 584 -13.93 7.06 -29.14
CA LEU A 584 -12.73 6.58 -28.46
C LEU A 584 -12.59 7.22 -27.08
N ARG A 585 -12.47 6.39 -26.02
CA ARG A 585 -12.23 6.82 -24.64
C ARG A 585 -10.99 6.14 -24.09
N THR A 586 -9.83 6.74 -24.28
CA THR A 586 -8.54 6.25 -23.73
C THR A 586 -8.15 7.01 -22.46
N HIS A 587 -7.09 6.53 -21.81
CA HIS A 587 -6.50 7.25 -20.69
C HIS A 587 -5.92 8.60 -21.18
N TYR A 588 -6.12 9.67 -20.40
CA TYR A 588 -5.77 11.06 -20.78
C TYR A 588 -4.29 11.27 -21.16
N TYR A 589 -3.36 10.41 -20.71
CA TYR A 589 -1.95 10.48 -21.15
C TYR A 589 -1.74 10.13 -22.60
N ILE A 590 -2.69 9.45 -23.22
CA ILE A 590 -2.61 8.95 -24.58
C ILE A 590 -3.38 9.85 -25.54
N ALA A 591 -4.40 10.50 -25.03
CA ALA A 591 -5.30 11.34 -25.85
C ALA A 591 -4.57 12.38 -26.72
N ASP A 592 -3.44 12.88 -26.21
CA ASP A 592 -2.62 13.91 -26.89
C ASP A 592 -1.56 13.32 -27.83
N ILE A 593 -1.39 11.99 -27.87
CA ILE A 593 -0.32 11.30 -28.64
C ILE A 593 -0.88 10.55 -29.85
N LEU A 594 -2.17 10.19 -29.81
CA LEU A 594 -2.83 9.46 -30.89
C LEU A 594 -3.09 10.37 -32.09
N ASP A 595 -2.53 10.01 -33.24
CA ASP A 595 -2.89 10.60 -34.52
C ASP A 595 -4.13 9.86 -35.07
N LEU A 596 -5.26 10.56 -35.13
CA LEU A 596 -6.53 10.04 -35.62
C LEU A 596 -6.93 10.69 -36.96
N THR A 597 -6.04 11.43 -37.59
CA THR A 597 -6.31 12.19 -38.83
C THR A 597 -6.80 11.28 -39.97
N GLU A 598 -6.26 10.07 -40.04
CA GLU A 598 -6.62 9.05 -41.05
C GLU A 598 -8.11 8.59 -40.92
N TYR A 599 -8.68 8.74 -39.72
CA TYR A 599 -10.04 8.27 -39.39
C TYR A 599 -11.04 9.42 -39.17
N GLU A 600 -10.75 10.61 -39.72
CA GLU A 600 -11.63 11.76 -39.59
C GLU A 600 -13.03 11.45 -40.13
N GLY A 601 -14.08 11.84 -39.40
CA GLY A 601 -15.46 11.51 -39.72
C GLY A 601 -15.94 10.12 -39.26
N PHE A 602 -15.03 9.24 -38.87
CA PHE A 602 -15.36 7.91 -38.33
C PHE A 602 -15.02 7.77 -36.86
N VAL A 603 -13.85 8.27 -36.42
CA VAL A 603 -13.40 8.20 -35.03
C VAL A 603 -13.51 9.54 -34.34
N TYR A 604 -14.23 9.60 -33.24
CA TYR A 604 -14.44 10.79 -32.42
C TYR A 604 -13.72 10.62 -31.09
N ASN A 605 -12.83 11.54 -30.72
CA ASN A 605 -12.02 11.45 -29.51
C ASN A 605 -12.75 12.02 -28.29
N GLY A 606 -13.36 11.14 -27.50
CA GLY A 606 -14.00 11.45 -26.22
C GLY A 606 -13.06 11.39 -25.01
N SER A 607 -11.73 11.20 -25.21
CA SER A 607 -10.79 10.97 -24.09
C SER A 607 -10.63 12.18 -23.17
N GLN A 608 -10.85 13.39 -23.66
CA GLN A 608 -10.82 14.63 -22.86
C GLN A 608 -12.21 15.07 -22.37
N TYR A 609 -13.29 14.39 -22.78
CA TYR A 609 -14.62 14.70 -22.30
C TYR A 609 -14.71 14.48 -20.78
N GLU A 610 -15.14 15.48 -20.01
CA GLU A 610 -15.01 15.44 -18.54
C GLU A 610 -15.83 14.31 -17.90
N ASP A 611 -17.04 14.06 -18.39
CA ASP A 611 -18.03 13.18 -17.77
C ASP A 611 -18.33 11.95 -18.64
N VAL A 612 -17.79 10.80 -18.22
CA VAL A 612 -17.95 9.54 -18.95
C VAL A 612 -19.39 9.02 -18.96
N SER A 613 -20.19 9.30 -17.92
CA SER A 613 -21.60 8.84 -17.87
C SER A 613 -22.44 9.47 -18.99
N ARG A 614 -22.12 10.69 -19.42
CA ARG A 614 -22.75 11.32 -20.57
C ARG A 614 -22.34 10.65 -21.90
N LEU A 615 -21.09 10.15 -22.00
CA LEU A 615 -20.64 9.39 -23.18
C LEU A 615 -21.37 8.04 -23.27
N TYR A 616 -21.69 7.41 -22.14
CA TYR A 616 -22.47 6.18 -22.13
C TYR A 616 -23.86 6.38 -22.75
N LEU A 617 -24.53 7.48 -22.41
CA LEU A 617 -25.83 7.81 -22.97
C LEU A 617 -25.79 7.97 -24.51
N ALA A 618 -24.71 8.56 -25.04
CA ALA A 618 -24.50 8.79 -26.46
C ALA A 618 -24.08 7.51 -27.23
N SER A 619 -23.79 6.42 -26.55
CA SER A 619 -23.19 5.19 -27.12
C SER A 619 -24.20 4.03 -27.18
N ASP A 620 -24.26 3.33 -28.31
CA ASP A 620 -25.17 2.23 -28.53
C ASP A 620 -24.55 0.87 -28.19
N ILE A 621 -23.22 0.70 -28.33
CA ILE A 621 -22.44 -0.48 -28.03
C ILE A 621 -21.20 -0.05 -27.24
N CYS A 622 -20.76 -0.88 -26.28
CA CYS A 622 -19.49 -0.69 -25.58
C CYS A 622 -18.49 -1.81 -25.93
N ILE A 623 -17.32 -1.44 -26.44
CA ILE A 623 -16.18 -2.34 -26.58
C ILE A 623 -15.17 -1.95 -25.51
N THR A 624 -14.84 -2.88 -24.63
CA THR A 624 -13.87 -2.66 -23.53
C THR A 624 -13.06 -3.92 -23.27
N ASP A 625 -12.26 -3.95 -22.20
CA ASP A 625 -11.47 -5.10 -21.82
C ASP A 625 -11.55 -5.32 -20.27
N TYR A 626 -10.52 -4.97 -19.52
CA TYR A 626 -10.44 -5.11 -18.05
C TYR A 626 -10.80 -3.82 -17.30
N SER A 627 -11.58 -2.95 -17.92
CA SER A 627 -12.01 -1.69 -17.35
C SER A 627 -13.34 -1.85 -16.61
N SER A 628 -13.50 -1.21 -15.45
CA SER A 628 -14.76 -1.22 -14.70
C SER A 628 -15.89 -0.39 -15.38
N VAL A 629 -15.66 0.21 -16.52
CA VAL A 629 -16.68 0.99 -17.26
C VAL A 629 -17.89 0.15 -17.64
N PHE A 630 -17.71 -1.15 -17.90
CA PHE A 630 -18.80 -2.03 -18.30
C PHE A 630 -19.85 -2.24 -17.21
N PHE A 631 -19.48 -2.14 -15.92
CA PHE A 631 -20.46 -2.19 -14.83
C PHE A 631 -21.43 -1.01 -14.86
N ASP A 632 -20.89 0.19 -15.12
CA ASP A 632 -21.73 1.39 -15.23
C ASP A 632 -22.56 1.37 -16.54
N PHE A 633 -21.94 0.98 -17.67
CA PHE A 633 -22.59 0.92 -18.96
C PHE A 633 -23.75 -0.10 -18.98
N ALA A 634 -23.62 -1.20 -18.23
CA ALA A 634 -24.64 -2.22 -18.13
C ALA A 634 -25.98 -1.72 -17.58
N ASN A 635 -26.00 -0.59 -16.85
CA ASN A 635 -27.24 0.06 -16.41
C ASN A 635 -28.16 0.45 -17.60
N LEU A 636 -27.60 0.65 -18.80
CA LEU A 636 -28.35 0.99 -19.99
C LEU A 636 -28.95 -0.23 -20.70
N LYS A 637 -28.60 -1.46 -20.28
CA LYS A 637 -28.96 -2.73 -20.93
C LYS A 637 -28.64 -2.75 -22.44
N ARG A 638 -27.51 -2.09 -22.82
CA ARG A 638 -26.98 -2.07 -24.18
C ARG A 638 -25.85 -3.08 -24.33
N PRO A 639 -25.57 -3.59 -25.55
CA PRO A 639 -24.55 -4.62 -25.78
C PRO A 639 -23.15 -4.22 -25.32
N ILE A 640 -22.42 -5.19 -24.74
CA ILE A 640 -21.04 -5.05 -24.31
C ILE A 640 -20.19 -6.14 -24.93
N LEU A 641 -19.11 -5.78 -25.61
CA LEU A 641 -18.12 -6.66 -26.18
C LEU A 641 -16.79 -6.52 -25.44
N PHE A 642 -16.14 -7.64 -25.09
CA PHE A 642 -14.89 -7.62 -24.34
C PHE A 642 -13.72 -7.97 -25.27
N TYR A 643 -13.05 -6.93 -25.81
CA TYR A 643 -11.88 -7.12 -26.67
C TYR A 643 -10.61 -7.26 -25.82
N ALA A 644 -10.28 -8.52 -25.49
CA ALA A 644 -9.19 -8.88 -24.62
C ALA A 644 -8.14 -9.74 -25.37
N TYR A 645 -7.38 -9.09 -26.25
CA TYR A 645 -6.36 -9.73 -27.10
C TYR A 645 -5.18 -10.36 -26.33
N ASP A 646 -4.97 -9.93 -25.09
CA ASP A 646 -3.92 -10.37 -24.18
C ASP A 646 -4.49 -11.04 -22.92
N PHE A 647 -5.63 -11.74 -23.05
CA PHE A 647 -6.41 -12.28 -21.92
C PHE A 647 -5.59 -13.18 -21.01
N ASP A 648 -4.83 -14.12 -21.60
CA ASP A 648 -4.09 -15.13 -20.84
C ASP A 648 -2.91 -14.51 -20.07
N GLU A 649 -2.23 -13.52 -20.66
CA GLU A 649 -1.13 -12.77 -20.02
C GLU A 649 -1.64 -11.85 -18.91
N TYR A 650 -2.78 -11.21 -19.14
CA TYR A 650 -3.31 -10.19 -18.23
C TYR A 650 -3.94 -10.79 -16.97
N ALA A 651 -4.62 -11.95 -17.09
CA ALA A 651 -5.29 -12.61 -15.98
C ALA A 651 -4.30 -13.14 -14.92
N ASP A 652 -3.15 -13.67 -15.38
CA ASP A 652 -2.17 -14.31 -14.50
C ASP A 652 -1.12 -13.35 -13.94
N GLU A 653 -0.73 -12.31 -14.67
CA GLU A 653 0.46 -11.52 -14.33
C GLU A 653 0.21 -10.27 -13.48
N ILE A 654 -0.94 -9.59 -13.55
CA ILE A 654 -0.99 -8.20 -13.08
C ILE A 654 -1.63 -8.00 -11.71
N ARG A 655 -2.78 -8.60 -11.34
CA ARG A 655 -3.41 -8.34 -10.02
C ARG A 655 -4.34 -9.41 -9.48
N GLY A 656 -4.76 -10.37 -10.26
CA GLY A 656 -5.92 -11.22 -9.95
C GLY A 656 -7.25 -10.48 -10.06
N MET A 657 -8.31 -11.22 -10.36
CA MET A 657 -9.67 -10.70 -10.54
C MET A 657 -10.57 -11.16 -9.39
N TYR A 658 -11.66 -10.44 -9.16
CA TYR A 658 -12.70 -10.83 -8.20
C TYR A 658 -13.80 -11.68 -8.82
N MET A 659 -13.87 -11.75 -10.14
CA MET A 659 -14.85 -12.52 -10.87
C MET A 659 -14.19 -13.39 -11.95
N ASP A 660 -14.86 -14.46 -12.33
CA ASP A 660 -14.49 -15.31 -13.46
C ASP A 660 -15.03 -14.67 -14.75
N MET A 661 -14.14 -13.99 -15.47
CA MET A 661 -14.55 -13.24 -16.66
C MET A 661 -15.15 -14.14 -17.76
N GLU A 662 -14.70 -15.39 -17.90
CA GLU A 662 -15.24 -16.28 -18.94
C GLU A 662 -16.68 -16.71 -18.66
N LYS A 663 -17.05 -16.81 -17.38
CA LYS A 663 -18.38 -17.28 -16.97
C LYS A 663 -19.36 -16.17 -16.62
N GLU A 664 -18.87 -15.03 -16.12
CA GLU A 664 -19.71 -14.01 -15.45
C GLU A 664 -19.92 -12.74 -16.29
N LEU A 665 -19.16 -12.54 -17.40
CA LEU A 665 -19.32 -11.33 -18.22
C LEU A 665 -20.63 -11.32 -19.02
N PRO A 666 -21.29 -10.17 -19.19
CA PRO A 666 -22.57 -10.03 -19.90
C PRO A 666 -22.42 -9.98 -21.43
N GLY A 667 -21.29 -10.40 -21.98
CA GLY A 667 -21.01 -10.43 -23.41
C GLY A 667 -19.79 -11.25 -23.76
N PRO A 668 -19.47 -11.46 -25.03
CA PRO A 668 -18.39 -12.34 -25.48
C PRO A 668 -17.00 -11.74 -25.24
N ILE A 669 -16.03 -12.60 -24.89
CA ILE A 669 -14.61 -12.27 -24.90
C ILE A 669 -14.06 -12.50 -26.30
N LEU A 670 -13.59 -11.46 -26.94
CA LEU A 670 -13.07 -11.42 -28.30
C LEU A 670 -11.56 -11.25 -28.26
N ARG A 671 -10.80 -12.15 -28.88
CA ARG A 671 -9.34 -12.19 -28.80
C ARG A 671 -8.63 -11.64 -30.04
N THR A 672 -9.40 -11.40 -31.13
CA THR A 672 -8.86 -10.91 -32.40
C THR A 672 -9.74 -9.83 -33.00
N ASN A 673 -9.18 -9.02 -33.91
CA ASN A 673 -9.95 -8.02 -34.66
C ASN A 673 -11.00 -8.68 -35.56
N ASP A 674 -10.73 -9.88 -36.10
CA ASP A 674 -11.71 -10.65 -36.88
C ASP A 674 -12.95 -11.00 -36.03
N ALA A 675 -12.73 -11.45 -34.79
CA ALA A 675 -13.82 -11.76 -33.88
C ALA A 675 -14.65 -10.50 -33.52
N VAL A 676 -14.02 -9.33 -33.40
CA VAL A 676 -14.73 -8.07 -33.16
C VAL A 676 -15.62 -7.70 -34.36
N VAL A 677 -15.11 -7.81 -35.58
CA VAL A 677 -15.87 -7.50 -36.80
C VAL A 677 -17.04 -8.49 -36.95
N ASP A 678 -16.79 -9.77 -36.75
CA ASP A 678 -17.83 -10.82 -36.80
C ASP A 678 -18.93 -10.56 -35.76
N ALA A 679 -18.54 -10.24 -34.52
CA ALA A 679 -19.46 -9.91 -33.45
C ALA A 679 -20.36 -8.70 -33.80
N LEU A 680 -19.77 -7.64 -34.39
CA LEU A 680 -20.52 -6.45 -34.79
C LEU A 680 -21.52 -6.72 -35.96
N HIS A 681 -21.23 -7.70 -36.83
CA HIS A 681 -22.17 -8.15 -37.87
C HIS A 681 -23.32 -9.00 -37.33
N HIS A 682 -23.10 -9.70 -36.20
CA HIS A 682 -24.05 -10.64 -35.63
C HIS A 682 -24.58 -10.22 -34.25
N MET A 683 -24.75 -8.92 -34.02
CA MET A 683 -25.15 -8.36 -32.71
C MET A 683 -26.45 -8.98 -32.17
N ASP A 684 -27.47 -9.16 -33.00
CA ASP A 684 -28.76 -9.74 -32.58
C ASP A 684 -28.58 -11.17 -32.01
N ALA A 685 -27.73 -11.96 -32.64
CA ALA A 685 -27.43 -13.32 -32.19
C ALA A 685 -26.64 -13.30 -30.86
N ILE A 686 -25.74 -12.34 -30.69
CA ILE A 686 -24.99 -12.14 -29.45
C ILE A 686 -25.93 -11.74 -28.32
N GLU A 687 -26.80 -10.77 -28.55
CA GLU A 687 -27.78 -10.31 -27.57
C GLU A 687 -28.67 -11.44 -27.10
N GLU A 688 -29.18 -12.27 -28.00
CA GLU A 688 -30.02 -13.44 -27.65
C GLU A 688 -29.18 -14.50 -26.89
N THR A 689 -27.93 -14.77 -27.32
CA THR A 689 -27.05 -15.78 -26.68
C THR A 689 -26.69 -15.36 -25.25
N TYR A 690 -26.44 -14.08 -25.00
CA TYR A 690 -26.01 -13.57 -23.70
C TYR A 690 -27.13 -13.03 -22.84
N LYS A 691 -28.38 -13.06 -23.27
CA LYS A 691 -29.53 -12.46 -22.61
C LYS A 691 -29.70 -12.86 -21.16
N GLU A 692 -29.72 -14.15 -20.86
CA GLU A 692 -29.85 -14.66 -19.49
C GLU A 692 -28.68 -14.21 -18.61
N ARG A 693 -27.44 -14.35 -19.13
CA ARG A 693 -26.23 -13.95 -18.42
C ARG A 693 -26.18 -12.42 -18.20
N TYR A 694 -26.66 -11.64 -19.15
CA TYR A 694 -26.75 -10.20 -19.02
C TYR A 694 -27.75 -9.80 -17.93
N GLU A 695 -28.90 -10.47 -17.84
CA GLU A 695 -29.91 -10.21 -16.81
C GLU A 695 -29.38 -10.60 -15.41
N GLU A 696 -28.72 -11.74 -15.28
CA GLU A 696 -28.04 -12.15 -14.01
C GLU A 696 -26.98 -11.11 -13.61
N PHE A 697 -26.20 -10.65 -14.59
CA PHE A 697 -25.19 -9.60 -14.36
C PHE A 697 -25.83 -8.28 -13.91
N TYR A 698 -26.89 -7.87 -14.59
CA TYR A 698 -27.64 -6.64 -14.25
C TYR A 698 -28.21 -6.70 -12.84
N GLU A 699 -28.86 -7.81 -12.49
CA GLU A 699 -29.44 -8.00 -11.15
C GLU A 699 -28.36 -7.95 -10.06
N ARG A 700 -27.22 -8.55 -10.33
CA ARG A 700 -26.11 -8.62 -9.36
C ARG A 700 -25.38 -7.29 -9.18
N PHE A 701 -25.21 -6.50 -10.23
CA PHE A 701 -24.32 -5.36 -10.22
C PHE A 701 -25.00 -4.00 -10.42
N CYS A 702 -26.17 -3.95 -11.04
CA CYS A 702 -26.85 -2.71 -11.42
C CYS A 702 -28.18 -2.49 -10.68
N SER A 703 -28.78 -3.51 -10.07
CA SER A 703 -30.16 -3.45 -9.52
C SER A 703 -30.37 -2.41 -8.40
N VAL A 704 -29.29 -1.93 -7.78
CA VAL A 704 -29.35 -0.88 -6.74
C VAL A 704 -29.40 0.53 -7.37
N ASP A 705 -28.87 0.69 -8.58
CA ASP A 705 -28.93 1.97 -9.31
C ASP A 705 -30.33 2.19 -9.90
N ASP A 706 -30.99 3.27 -9.53
CA ASP A 706 -32.37 3.62 -9.91
C ASP A 706 -32.58 5.12 -10.22
N GLY A 707 -31.48 5.88 -10.30
CA GLY A 707 -31.51 7.32 -10.52
C GLY A 707 -31.64 8.18 -9.26
N HIS A 708 -31.67 7.58 -8.06
CA HIS A 708 -31.84 8.27 -6.78
C HIS A 708 -30.68 8.10 -5.79
N ALA A 709 -29.51 7.65 -6.26
CA ALA A 709 -28.34 7.46 -5.40
C ALA A 709 -27.88 8.78 -4.75
N SER A 710 -27.85 9.88 -5.52
CA SER A 710 -27.50 11.21 -5.00
C SER A 710 -28.42 11.65 -3.86
N GLU A 711 -29.73 11.44 -3.99
CA GLU A 711 -30.72 11.76 -2.98
C GLU A 711 -30.45 11.00 -1.69
N ARG A 712 -30.40 9.67 -1.76
CA ARG A 712 -30.16 8.80 -0.59
C ARG A 712 -28.86 9.16 0.14
N VAL A 713 -27.78 9.39 -0.61
CA VAL A 713 -26.47 9.75 -0.03
C VAL A 713 -26.52 11.12 0.63
N ILE A 714 -27.14 12.13 0.01
CA ILE A 714 -27.22 13.47 0.60
C ILE A 714 -28.10 13.49 1.85
N GLU A 715 -29.22 12.81 1.83
CA GLU A 715 -30.08 12.72 3.01
C GLU A 715 -29.35 12.03 4.17
N LYS A 716 -28.64 10.92 3.93
CA LYS A 716 -27.87 10.23 4.95
C LYS A 716 -26.73 11.10 5.51
N VAL A 717 -25.90 11.66 4.63
CA VAL A 717 -24.63 12.31 5.02
C VAL A 717 -24.85 13.73 5.58
N PHE A 718 -25.83 14.46 5.06
CA PHE A 718 -26.10 15.85 5.46
C PHE A 718 -27.28 15.93 6.44
N GLY A 719 -28.31 15.08 6.30
CA GLY A 719 -29.49 15.06 7.14
C GLY A 719 -29.19 14.71 8.59
N GLU A 720 -28.26 13.81 8.87
CA GLU A 720 -27.85 13.47 10.24
C GLU A 720 -27.37 14.69 11.04
N ARG A 721 -26.58 15.57 10.41
CA ARG A 721 -26.14 16.81 11.06
C ARG A 721 -27.26 17.84 11.13
N GLU A 722 -28.09 17.95 10.09
CA GLU A 722 -29.21 18.87 10.05
C GLU A 722 -30.24 18.55 11.13
N ASN A 723 -30.43 17.27 11.43
CA ASN A 723 -31.35 16.75 12.47
C ASN A 723 -30.71 16.64 13.88
N GLY A 724 -29.43 17.03 14.01
CA GLY A 724 -28.73 17.00 15.32
C GLY A 724 -28.35 15.60 15.82
N THR A 725 -28.40 14.58 14.96
CA THR A 725 -28.10 13.18 15.31
C THR A 725 -26.63 12.81 15.15
N LEU A 726 -25.81 13.69 14.59
CA LEU A 726 -24.37 13.47 14.46
C LEU A 726 -23.68 13.78 15.78
N ASP A 727 -23.15 12.75 16.44
CA ASP A 727 -22.25 12.92 17.58
C ASP A 727 -21.02 13.75 17.18
N THR A 728 -20.86 14.90 17.77
CA THR A 728 -19.77 15.86 17.48
C THR A 728 -18.41 15.40 18.02
N GLU A 729 -18.34 14.23 18.66
CA GLU A 729 -17.15 13.72 19.37
C GLU A 729 -16.40 12.56 18.66
N GLN A 730 -16.80 12.11 17.46
CA GLN A 730 -16.04 11.09 16.71
C GLN A 730 -14.93 11.66 15.80
#